data_6cd19088962b4c6be43da9a89307fbe2
#
_entry.id   6cd19088962b4c6be43da9a89307fbe2
#
_cell.length_a   1.000
_cell.length_b   1.000
_cell.length_c   1.000
_cell.angle_alpha   90.00
_cell.angle_beta   90.00
_cell.angle_gamma   90.00
#
_symmetry.space_group_name_H-M   'P 1'
#
loop_
_entity.id
_entity.type
_entity.pdbx_description
1 polymer ?
#
loop_
_entity_poly.entity_id
_entity_poly.type
_entity_poly.pdbx_seq_one_letter_code
_entity_poly.pdbx_strand_id
1 'polypeptide(L)'
;MKRKLPVPAALLCALACAFATRASAQGNPADDRIAETISRWISLPAPAGSEDIAAARLKAVLPGWTRDAVGNLVRTVGSGTPRRVIVCALDVSSYAVSEITDQGYVRLHRAGAVPPHPLWDQALEAQRVRIFTAHGGENGVLGVGAIFNGHFAQQHRADTTVIGVDQIWIDVGASSRADAEKLGIALLDPVIADRPAWTYEGYAAGPAAGARAGCAAVVTAAQGTVSSGETVFILAAQHVMNWSGLNGALARLGHYDDLTLIGEARGGRGAPPTRSIVPRTRFTGSLVESISAAEARDLLAKTAAAASVTLAPNPSWVAPAEPKQAAIAARTDAYEAAEKQVTSLLDVPGVHPHEWRVSDAVKAALPAWARAKATMDSAGNVIVEAGPDKDPVAFVAHVDEVGFLLDRINVDGSVTLRVVGGAVASAWEGEVALLYFDKSTSGAAPEPLRGVFIPRDTARVKAPRNLTAWFGLDSAGLAARGVRGGAMIIGYKHAERLGALRMTGRSSDDRTGSAALLLAVRGIDPAALPRKTYFVWDVGEEAGLLGARAFGVKYGTTLTRTYAIDTFVSSDTPLELPTFALAPLGRGPVLRGLDNSTVVSRVERDRVIKAARAAMVPLQLGTTQGSTDGSAIGAFGAPNIGLSWPGRYSHTPGEVLDLRDLDALSKLIKALALTP
;
A
#
# COMPACT_ATOMS: atom_id res chain seq x y z
N MET A 1 25.05 -5.60 -79.11
CA MET A 1 25.32 -4.36 -78.35
C MET A 1 24.17 -4.04 -77.43
N LYS A 2 24.26 -4.38 -76.17
CA LYS A 2 23.27 -4.02 -75.14
C LYS A 2 23.96 -3.07 -74.15
N ARG A 3 23.55 -1.81 -74.14
CA ARG A 3 24.03 -0.75 -73.23
C ARG A 3 23.51 -1.01 -71.80
N LYS A 4 24.41 -1.10 -70.83
CA LYS A 4 24.13 -1.03 -69.41
C LYS A 4 23.96 0.43 -69.00
N LEU A 5 22.84 0.76 -68.40
CA LEU A 5 22.60 2.06 -67.72
C LEU A 5 23.14 1.98 -66.27
N PRO A 6 23.76 3.02 -65.75
CA PRO A 6 24.21 3.03 -64.34
C PRO A 6 23.07 3.36 -63.39
N VAL A 7 23.01 2.61 -62.30
CA VAL A 7 22.10 2.86 -61.16
C VAL A 7 22.66 4.02 -60.33
N PRO A 8 21.91 5.06 -59.97
CA PRO A 8 22.40 6.17 -59.23
C PRO A 8 22.65 5.83 -57.74
N ALA A 9 23.80 6.27 -57.25
CA ALA A 9 24.31 6.06 -55.87
C ALA A 9 23.51 6.80 -54.75
N ALA A 10 22.24 7.13 -54.99
CA ALA A 10 21.41 7.91 -54.03
C ALA A 10 20.53 7.05 -53.13
N LEU A 11 20.60 5.71 -53.23
CA LEU A 11 19.70 4.83 -52.45
C LEU A 11 20.36 4.15 -51.23
N LEU A 12 21.64 4.40 -50.96
CA LEU A 12 22.37 3.81 -49.83
C LEU A 12 22.50 4.73 -48.61
N CYS A 13 22.15 6.03 -48.71
CA CYS A 13 22.16 6.94 -47.54
C CYS A 13 20.85 6.99 -46.78
N ALA A 14 19.74 6.45 -47.30
CA ALA A 14 18.44 6.51 -46.61
C ALA A 14 18.18 5.32 -45.67
N LEU A 15 18.97 4.25 -45.67
CA LEU A 15 18.85 3.13 -44.74
C LEU A 15 19.80 3.21 -43.52
N ALA A 16 20.76 4.14 -43.51
CA ALA A 16 21.66 4.32 -42.37
C ALA A 16 21.16 5.30 -41.29
N CYS A 17 20.08 6.06 -41.56
CA CYS A 17 19.50 7.01 -40.59
C CYS A 17 18.31 6.44 -39.78
N ALA A 18 17.89 5.18 -40.00
CA ALA A 18 16.77 4.57 -39.30
C ALA A 18 17.18 3.74 -38.07
N PHE A 19 18.48 3.68 -37.73
CA PHE A 19 18.99 3.00 -36.52
C PHE A 19 19.58 3.96 -35.49
N ALA A 20 19.30 5.26 -35.60
CA ALA A 20 19.70 6.22 -34.58
C ALA A 20 18.55 6.40 -33.58
N THR A 21 18.81 5.93 -32.36
CA THR A 21 18.17 6.34 -31.11
C THR A 21 16.72 5.93 -30.89
N ARG A 22 16.46 4.68 -30.61
CA ARG A 22 15.66 4.36 -29.43
C ARG A 22 16.59 4.45 -28.20
N ALA A 23 17.00 5.65 -27.86
CA ALA A 23 17.39 5.93 -26.48
C ALA A 23 16.09 5.82 -25.68
N SER A 24 15.92 4.71 -24.96
CA SER A 24 14.98 4.64 -23.85
C SER A 24 15.29 5.88 -23.00
N ALA A 25 14.28 6.69 -22.70
CA ALA A 25 14.36 7.75 -21.72
C ALA A 25 14.52 7.08 -20.33
N GLN A 26 15.70 6.49 -20.08
CA GLN A 26 16.13 6.13 -18.74
C GLN A 26 16.45 7.42 -18.01
N GLY A 27 15.93 7.58 -16.80
CA GLY A 27 16.27 8.69 -15.91
C GLY A 27 17.80 8.82 -15.77
N ASN A 28 18.27 9.98 -15.36
CA ASN A 28 19.69 10.18 -15.13
C ASN A 28 20.15 9.30 -13.94
N PRO A 29 21.02 8.29 -14.11
CA PRO A 29 21.43 7.39 -13.03
C PRO A 29 22.04 8.09 -11.81
N ALA A 30 22.56 9.32 -11.98
CA ALA A 30 23.05 10.13 -10.88
C ALA A 30 21.91 10.74 -10.07
N ASP A 31 20.79 11.09 -10.70
CA ASP A 31 19.61 11.61 -10.05
C ASP A 31 18.91 10.50 -9.28
N ASP A 32 18.82 9.30 -9.87
CA ASP A 32 18.21 8.15 -9.22
C ASP A 32 18.97 7.77 -7.94
N ARG A 33 20.31 7.76 -7.95
CA ARG A 33 21.10 7.50 -6.73
C ARG A 33 20.90 8.54 -5.63
N ILE A 34 20.72 9.80 -5.98
CA ILE A 34 20.40 10.85 -5.00
C ILE A 34 18.99 10.63 -4.45
N ALA A 35 18.01 10.38 -5.32
CA ALA A 35 16.66 10.10 -4.92
C ALA A 35 16.58 8.87 -4.00
N GLU A 36 17.30 7.79 -4.30
CA GLU A 36 17.42 6.61 -3.44
C GLU A 36 17.99 6.96 -2.06
N THR A 37 19.06 7.77 -2.00
CA THR A 37 19.63 8.20 -0.73
C THR A 37 18.62 9.00 0.10
N ILE A 38 17.95 9.98 -0.52
CA ILE A 38 16.93 10.79 0.16
C ILE A 38 15.76 9.89 0.61
N SER A 39 15.34 8.94 -0.22
CA SER A 39 14.28 7.98 0.12
C SER A 39 14.62 7.12 1.36
N ARG A 40 15.90 6.74 1.54
CA ARG A 40 16.39 6.07 2.76
C ARG A 40 16.33 6.97 3.99
N TRP A 41 16.57 8.29 3.84
CA TRP A 41 16.36 9.25 4.92
C TRP A 41 14.89 9.42 5.26
N ILE A 42 13.99 9.47 4.25
CA ILE A 42 12.55 9.56 4.44
C ILE A 42 12.01 8.36 5.21
N SER A 43 12.46 7.15 4.87
CA SER A 43 12.02 5.91 5.54
C SER A 43 12.73 5.61 6.87
N LEU A 44 13.65 6.48 7.32
CA LEU A 44 14.29 6.36 8.63
C LEU A 44 13.26 6.67 9.74
N PRO A 45 12.89 5.72 10.60
CA PRO A 45 11.96 5.98 11.69
C PRO A 45 12.60 6.89 12.75
N ALA A 46 11.99 8.03 13.00
CA ALA A 46 12.40 8.98 14.03
C ALA A 46 11.18 9.66 14.65
N PRO A 47 10.34 8.92 15.39
CA PRO A 47 9.24 9.54 16.09
C PRO A 47 9.74 10.54 17.15
N ALA A 48 9.06 11.65 17.30
CA ALA A 48 9.43 12.70 18.25
C ALA A 48 9.52 12.16 19.69
N GLY A 49 10.63 12.42 20.37
CA GLY A 49 10.93 11.91 21.71
C GLY A 49 11.49 10.49 21.76
N SER A 50 11.60 9.81 20.61
CA SER A 50 12.17 8.46 20.46
C SER A 50 13.17 8.40 19.29
N GLU A 51 13.95 9.46 19.11
CA GLU A 51 14.96 9.59 18.06
C GLU A 51 16.15 8.63 18.24
N ASP A 52 16.24 7.91 19.37
CA ASP A 52 17.16 6.81 19.58
C ASP A 52 17.00 5.68 18.56
N ILE A 53 15.77 5.47 18.07
CA ILE A 53 15.47 4.52 16.99
C ILE A 53 16.25 4.91 15.72
N ALA A 54 16.21 6.19 15.34
CA ALA A 54 16.98 6.71 14.22
C ALA A 54 18.48 6.71 14.50
N ALA A 55 18.89 7.14 15.71
CA ALA A 55 20.29 7.22 16.10
C ALA A 55 20.99 5.86 16.03
N ALA A 56 20.30 4.76 16.35
CA ALA A 56 20.82 3.41 16.23
C ALA A 56 21.22 3.06 14.79
N ARG A 57 20.38 3.41 13.80
CA ARG A 57 20.68 3.20 12.37
C ARG A 57 21.73 4.16 11.82
N LEU A 58 21.83 5.36 12.37
CA LEU A 58 22.80 6.36 11.96
C LEU A 58 24.19 6.12 12.55
N LYS A 59 24.31 5.44 13.67
CA LYS A 59 25.59 5.21 14.38
C LYS A 59 26.70 4.66 13.48
N ALA A 60 26.38 3.71 12.60
CA ALA A 60 27.37 3.07 11.74
C ALA A 60 27.85 3.99 10.59
N VAL A 61 27.04 4.96 10.18
CA VAL A 61 27.30 5.83 9.03
C VAL A 61 27.71 7.25 9.43
N LEU A 62 27.68 7.58 10.72
CA LEU A 62 28.02 8.88 11.29
C LEU A 62 29.23 8.80 12.26
N PRO A 63 30.43 8.45 11.80
CA PRO A 63 31.61 8.44 12.67
C PRO A 63 31.91 9.87 13.16
N GLY A 64 32.24 10.01 14.44
CA GLY A 64 32.58 11.29 15.06
C GLY A 64 31.39 12.18 15.44
N TRP A 65 30.16 11.68 15.28
CA TRP A 65 28.96 12.33 15.83
C TRP A 65 28.71 11.83 17.27
N THR A 66 28.28 12.73 18.13
CA THR A 66 27.93 12.43 19.52
C THR A 66 26.45 12.70 19.75
N ARG A 67 25.85 11.89 20.62
CA ARG A 67 24.44 12.12 21.04
C ARG A 67 24.41 12.85 22.36
N ASP A 68 23.62 13.92 22.42
CA ASP A 68 23.40 14.65 23.67
C ASP A 68 22.25 14.03 24.50
N ALA A 69 22.02 14.57 25.70
CA ALA A 69 21.02 14.04 26.62
C ALA A 69 19.56 14.20 26.14
N VAL A 70 19.30 15.09 25.19
CA VAL A 70 17.96 15.33 24.63
C VAL A 70 17.71 14.44 23.41
N GLY A 71 18.78 13.92 22.78
CA GLY A 71 18.67 13.05 21.62
C GLY A 71 19.24 13.66 20.34
N ASN A 72 19.71 14.91 20.36
CA ASN A 72 20.37 15.50 19.20
C ASN A 72 21.65 14.74 18.86
N LEU A 73 21.95 14.64 17.55
CA LEU A 73 23.25 14.19 17.08
C LEU A 73 24.07 15.41 16.68
N VAL A 74 25.28 15.53 17.24
CA VAL A 74 26.11 16.74 17.10
C VAL A 74 27.51 16.36 16.62
N ARG A 75 28.05 17.14 15.67
CA ARG A 75 29.43 17.06 15.20
C ARG A 75 30.01 18.46 15.03
N THR A 76 31.20 18.69 15.59
CA THR A 76 31.95 19.93 15.43
C THR A 76 33.12 19.71 14.49
N VAL A 77 33.33 20.62 13.52
CA VAL A 77 34.42 20.57 12.55
C VAL A 77 35.06 21.95 12.47
N GLY A 78 36.39 22.00 12.41
CA GLY A 78 37.15 23.28 12.44
C GLY A 78 37.37 23.78 13.86
N SER A 79 37.88 25.00 13.98
CA SER A 79 38.09 25.67 15.27
C SER A 79 38.19 27.19 15.09
N GLY A 80 37.94 27.98 16.15
CA GLY A 80 38.01 29.42 16.16
C GLY A 80 36.73 30.11 15.70
N THR A 81 36.84 31.37 15.31
CA THR A 81 35.72 32.20 14.89
C THR A 81 35.74 32.47 13.39
N PRO A 82 34.56 32.63 12.74
CA PRO A 82 33.21 32.60 13.32
C PRO A 82 32.77 31.16 13.65
N ARG A 83 31.90 30.99 14.69
CA ARG A 83 31.23 29.74 15.05
C ARG A 83 29.87 29.70 14.38
N ARG A 84 29.65 28.77 13.48
CA ARG A 84 28.40 28.57 12.74
C ARG A 84 27.68 27.34 13.25
N VAL A 85 26.34 27.42 13.28
CA VAL A 85 25.47 26.27 13.65
C VAL A 85 24.60 25.93 12.47
N ILE A 86 24.71 24.70 11.97
CA ILE A 86 23.97 24.17 10.83
C ILE A 86 23.08 23.03 11.30
N VAL A 87 21.77 23.15 11.13
CA VAL A 87 20.80 22.26 11.78
C VAL A 87 19.79 21.71 10.79
N CYS A 88 19.43 20.45 10.93
CA CYS A 88 18.20 19.88 10.34
C CYS A 88 17.31 19.25 11.42
N ALA A 89 16.02 19.10 11.14
CA ALA A 89 15.07 18.36 11.97
C ALA A 89 15.26 16.84 11.78
N LEU A 90 15.58 16.10 12.83
CA LEU A 90 15.73 14.65 12.79
C LEU A 90 14.40 13.93 12.94
N ASP A 91 13.54 14.39 13.87
CA ASP A 91 12.24 13.78 14.10
C ASP A 91 11.20 14.13 13.02
N VAL A 92 10.17 13.30 12.94
CA VAL A 92 9.01 13.51 12.06
C VAL A 92 7.74 13.58 12.92
N SER A 93 6.69 14.15 12.33
CA SER A 93 5.35 14.10 12.93
C SER A 93 4.96 12.65 13.19
N SER A 94 4.55 12.38 14.41
CA SER A 94 4.33 11.04 14.95
C SER A 94 3.15 11.05 15.91
N TYR A 95 2.83 9.89 16.41
CA TYR A 95 1.81 9.69 17.43
C TYR A 95 2.36 8.88 18.59
N ALA A 96 1.63 8.85 19.68
CA ALA A 96 1.82 7.92 20.78
C ALA A 96 0.54 7.13 21.02
N VAL A 97 0.66 5.90 21.48
CA VAL A 97 -0.48 5.09 21.94
C VAL A 97 -1.11 5.76 23.14
N SER A 98 -2.37 6.19 23.02
CA SER A 98 -3.12 6.85 24.11
C SER A 98 -4.09 5.91 24.83
N GLU A 99 -4.54 4.85 24.16
CA GLU A 99 -5.45 3.86 24.72
C GLU A 99 -5.31 2.52 23.98
N ILE A 100 -5.49 1.41 24.67
CA ILE A 100 -5.74 0.09 24.13
C ILE A 100 -7.16 -0.28 24.54
N THR A 101 -8.08 -0.43 23.59
CA THR A 101 -9.49 -0.71 23.88
C THR A 101 -9.72 -2.17 24.28
N ASP A 102 -10.86 -2.48 24.90
CA ASP A 102 -11.19 -3.85 25.28
C ASP A 102 -11.31 -4.81 24.09
N GLN A 103 -11.64 -4.25 22.89
CA GLN A 103 -11.70 -4.98 21.62
C GLN A 103 -10.34 -5.15 20.94
N GLY A 104 -9.26 -4.61 21.53
CA GLY A 104 -7.89 -4.74 21.01
C GLY A 104 -7.48 -3.70 19.97
N TYR A 105 -8.29 -2.67 19.73
CA TYR A 105 -7.89 -1.53 18.91
C TYR A 105 -6.99 -0.56 19.71
N VAL A 106 -6.12 0.14 19.00
CA VAL A 106 -5.24 1.15 19.58
C VAL A 106 -5.72 2.54 19.18
N ARG A 107 -5.76 3.47 20.16
CA ARG A 107 -6.04 4.88 19.95
C ARG A 107 -4.75 5.68 20.03
N LEU A 108 -4.72 6.79 19.30
CA LEU A 108 -3.53 7.61 19.15
C LEU A 108 -3.70 9.01 19.72
N HIS A 109 -2.58 9.57 20.18
CA HIS A 109 -2.42 11.00 20.44
C HIS A 109 -1.27 11.54 19.60
N ARG A 110 -1.44 12.66 18.90
CA ARG A 110 -0.41 13.23 18.03
C ARG A 110 0.68 13.92 18.84
N ALA A 111 1.93 13.65 18.51
CA ALA A 111 3.07 14.43 18.99
C ALA A 111 3.11 15.78 18.26
N GLY A 112 3.08 16.88 19.02
CA GLY A 112 2.98 18.23 18.47
C GLY A 112 1.53 18.69 18.23
N ALA A 113 1.31 20.01 18.37
CA ALA A 113 -0.03 20.59 18.35
C ALA A 113 -0.62 20.75 16.94
N VAL A 114 0.23 20.89 15.91
CA VAL A 114 -0.20 21.21 14.55
C VAL A 114 0.24 20.11 13.59
N PRO A 115 -0.69 19.54 12.80
CA PRO A 115 -0.32 18.57 11.77
C PRO A 115 0.41 19.27 10.62
N PRO A 116 1.34 18.58 9.93
CA PRO A 116 2.05 19.15 8.79
C PRO A 116 1.14 19.48 7.60
N HIS A 117 0.04 18.75 7.49
CA HIS A 117 -0.98 18.92 6.45
C HIS A 117 -2.37 18.74 7.08
N PRO A 118 -3.40 19.51 6.69
CA PRO A 118 -4.74 19.36 7.24
C PRO A 118 -5.34 17.96 7.10
N LEU A 119 -4.96 17.22 6.07
CA LEU A 119 -5.38 15.83 5.86
C LEU A 119 -4.42 14.80 6.46
N TRP A 120 -3.46 15.21 7.29
CA TRP A 120 -2.42 14.34 7.83
C TRP A 120 -2.98 13.12 8.58
N ASP A 121 -3.91 13.34 9.48
CA ASP A 121 -4.53 12.27 10.25
C ASP A 121 -5.43 11.40 9.36
N GLN A 122 -6.23 12.03 8.52
CA GLN A 122 -7.14 11.34 7.57
C GLN A 122 -6.38 10.47 6.57
N ALA A 123 -5.17 10.85 6.18
CA ALA A 123 -4.34 10.08 5.26
C ALA A 123 -3.82 8.75 5.85
N LEU A 124 -4.16 8.42 7.10
CA LEU A 124 -3.93 7.09 7.67
C LEU A 124 -5.07 6.10 7.38
N GLU A 125 -6.14 6.52 6.70
CA GLU A 125 -7.26 5.63 6.39
C GLU A 125 -6.81 4.41 5.59
N ALA A 126 -7.08 3.24 6.16
CA ALA A 126 -6.66 1.95 5.62
C ALA A 126 -5.16 1.86 5.31
N GLN A 127 -4.34 2.72 5.92
CA GLN A 127 -2.90 2.74 5.73
C GLN A 127 -2.19 2.08 6.90
N ARG A 128 -0.98 1.62 6.63
CA ARG A 128 -0.14 0.99 7.63
C ARG A 128 0.53 2.01 8.54
N VAL A 129 0.60 1.64 9.82
CA VAL A 129 1.41 2.33 10.83
C VAL A 129 2.34 1.34 11.51
N ARG A 130 3.44 1.84 12.06
CA ARG A 130 4.37 1.07 12.90
C ARG A 130 4.32 1.62 14.32
N ILE A 131 4.08 0.71 15.27
CA ILE A 131 4.08 0.98 16.71
C ILE A 131 5.39 0.42 17.24
N PHE A 132 6.28 1.25 17.75
CA PHE A 132 7.59 0.84 18.25
C PHE A 132 7.48 0.47 19.72
N THR A 133 7.41 -0.81 20.00
CA THR A 133 7.27 -1.35 21.34
C THR A 133 8.65 -1.61 21.97
N ALA A 134 8.72 -1.66 23.29
CA ALA A 134 9.97 -1.96 24.01
C ALA A 134 10.62 -3.28 23.58
N HIS A 135 9.85 -4.23 23.08
CA HIS A 135 10.32 -5.56 22.68
C HIS A 135 10.29 -5.79 21.16
N GLY A 136 9.68 -4.89 20.38
CA GLY A 136 9.49 -5.02 18.93
C GLY A 136 10.74 -4.73 18.08
N GLY A 137 11.83 -4.28 18.69
CA GLY A 137 13.05 -3.92 17.97
C GLY A 137 12.85 -2.78 16.97
N GLU A 138 13.72 -2.71 15.94
CA GLU A 138 13.70 -1.66 14.92
C GLU A 138 12.47 -1.71 13.97
N ASN A 139 11.74 -2.82 13.96
CA ASN A 139 10.63 -3.03 13.02
C ASN A 139 9.25 -2.72 13.60
N GLY A 140 9.11 -2.68 14.93
CA GLY A 140 7.84 -2.41 15.60
C GLY A 140 6.72 -3.40 15.28
N VAL A 141 5.50 -3.07 15.70
CA VAL A 141 4.26 -3.82 15.45
C VAL A 141 3.47 -3.13 14.34
N LEU A 142 2.99 -3.90 13.38
CA LEU A 142 2.15 -3.40 12.30
C LEU A 142 0.73 -3.13 12.79
N GLY A 143 0.17 -2.01 12.39
CA GLY A 143 -1.23 -1.68 12.52
C GLY A 143 -1.79 -1.09 11.21
N VAL A 144 -3.11 -1.09 11.08
CA VAL A 144 -3.85 -0.50 9.97
C VAL A 144 -4.81 0.56 10.51
N GLY A 145 -4.78 1.75 9.94
CA GLY A 145 -5.69 2.83 10.29
C GLY A 145 -7.13 2.51 9.87
N ALA A 146 -8.05 2.59 10.82
CA ALA A 146 -9.48 2.49 10.57
C ALA A 146 -10.12 3.80 11.03
N ILE A 147 -10.51 4.67 10.11
CA ILE A 147 -10.90 6.03 10.44
C ILE A 147 -12.36 6.30 10.09
N PHE A 148 -12.73 6.16 8.83
CA PHE A 148 -14.06 6.53 8.34
C PHE A 148 -14.66 5.56 7.35
N ASN A 149 -13.90 4.55 6.95
CA ASN A 149 -14.41 3.60 5.99
C ASN A 149 -15.28 2.54 6.67
N GLY A 150 -16.52 2.91 6.88
CA GLY A 150 -17.57 1.92 6.84
C GLY A 150 -17.88 1.65 5.37
N HIS A 151 -17.98 0.42 4.97
CA HIS A 151 -18.38 0.01 3.61
C HIS A 151 -19.77 0.57 3.26
N PHE A 152 -20.62 0.74 4.25
CA PHE A 152 -21.98 1.24 4.08
C PHE A 152 -22.02 2.76 4.10
N ALA A 153 -22.77 3.37 3.19
CA ALA A 153 -22.77 4.80 2.88
C ALA A 153 -22.95 5.74 4.10
N GLN A 154 -23.62 5.29 5.15
CA GLN A 154 -23.84 6.07 6.37
C GLN A 154 -22.56 6.32 7.19
N GLN A 155 -21.47 5.62 6.92
CA GLN A 155 -20.19 5.75 7.62
C GLN A 155 -19.16 6.61 6.89
N HIS A 156 -19.42 7.05 5.67
CA HIS A 156 -18.49 7.83 4.84
C HIS A 156 -18.39 9.31 5.29
N ARG A 157 -17.89 9.54 6.49
CA ARG A 157 -17.81 10.89 7.10
C ARG A 157 -16.80 11.81 6.42
N ALA A 158 -15.72 11.28 5.88
CA ALA A 158 -14.67 12.07 5.21
C ALA A 158 -15.14 12.75 3.92
N ASP A 159 -16.30 12.37 3.38
CA ASP A 159 -16.89 13.03 2.22
C ASP A 159 -17.30 14.49 2.53
N THR A 160 -17.51 14.82 3.80
CA THR A 160 -18.04 16.13 4.23
C THR A 160 -17.19 16.82 5.28
N THR A 161 -16.33 16.11 6.00
CA THR A 161 -15.53 16.66 7.12
C THR A 161 -14.11 16.12 7.08
N VAL A 162 -13.13 16.94 7.51
CA VAL A 162 -11.77 16.46 7.77
C VAL A 162 -11.75 15.68 9.07
N ILE A 163 -11.19 14.48 9.04
CA ILE A 163 -11.11 13.60 10.21
C ILE A 163 -9.81 13.87 10.96
N GLY A 164 -9.93 14.03 12.27
CA GLY A 164 -8.80 14.26 13.18
C GLY A 164 -8.39 13.02 13.96
N VAL A 165 -7.27 13.13 14.68
CA VAL A 165 -6.65 12.02 15.43
C VAL A 165 -7.61 11.34 16.43
N ASP A 166 -8.54 12.07 17.04
CA ASP A 166 -9.51 11.52 18.00
C ASP A 166 -10.51 10.53 17.39
N GLN A 167 -10.53 10.43 16.05
CA GLN A 167 -11.43 9.53 15.32
C GLN A 167 -10.69 8.30 14.77
N ILE A 168 -9.38 8.20 15.00
CA ILE A 168 -8.53 7.11 14.49
C ILE A 168 -8.61 5.90 15.41
N TRP A 169 -8.82 4.75 14.81
CA TRP A 169 -8.67 3.43 15.40
C TRP A 169 -7.57 2.68 14.66
N ILE A 170 -6.63 2.08 15.36
CA ILE A 170 -5.62 1.22 14.73
C ILE A 170 -5.98 -0.24 15.00
N ASP A 171 -6.22 -0.97 13.93
CA ASP A 171 -6.39 -2.44 13.97
C ASP A 171 -5.00 -3.08 13.93
N VAL A 172 -4.62 -3.78 14.98
CA VAL A 172 -3.36 -4.50 15.11
C VAL A 172 -3.54 -6.02 14.98
N GLY A 173 -4.71 -6.45 14.51
CA GLY A 173 -5.06 -7.87 14.38
C GLY A 173 -5.41 -8.55 15.69
N ALA A 174 -5.56 -7.79 16.78
CA ALA A 174 -6.00 -8.28 18.08
C ALA A 174 -7.54 -8.42 18.13
N SER A 175 -8.03 -9.26 19.03
CA SER A 175 -9.47 -9.43 19.31
C SER A 175 -9.81 -9.01 20.74
N SER A 176 -8.82 -8.65 21.53
CA SER A 176 -8.96 -8.16 22.91
C SER A 176 -7.77 -7.29 23.30
N ARG A 177 -7.94 -6.50 24.38
CA ARG A 177 -6.83 -5.78 25.02
C ARG A 177 -5.65 -6.72 25.31
N ALA A 178 -5.91 -7.86 25.91
CA ALA A 178 -4.87 -8.82 26.24
C ALA A 178 -4.10 -9.34 25.02
N ASP A 179 -4.76 -9.48 23.85
CA ASP A 179 -4.07 -9.87 22.62
C ASP A 179 -3.19 -8.73 22.08
N ALA A 180 -3.62 -7.47 22.16
CA ALA A 180 -2.81 -6.32 21.79
C ALA A 180 -1.58 -6.19 22.72
N GLU A 181 -1.77 -6.36 24.03
CA GLU A 181 -0.68 -6.35 25.02
C GLU A 181 0.33 -7.50 24.80
N LYS A 182 -0.12 -8.69 24.36
CA LYS A 182 0.78 -9.79 23.96
C LYS A 182 1.67 -9.47 22.75
N LEU A 183 1.23 -8.54 21.89
CA LEU A 183 2.08 -8.01 20.82
C LEU A 183 3.17 -7.07 21.36
N GLY A 184 3.16 -6.77 22.65
CA GLY A 184 4.09 -5.87 23.34
C GLY A 184 3.67 -4.41 23.31
N ILE A 185 2.46 -4.10 22.83
CA ILE A 185 1.95 -2.71 22.76
C ILE A 185 1.63 -2.20 24.15
N ALA A 186 2.13 -1.00 24.46
CA ALA A 186 1.90 -0.29 25.71
C ALA A 186 1.49 1.18 25.47
N LEU A 187 0.95 1.82 26.50
CA LEU A 187 0.69 3.26 26.46
C LEU A 187 2.00 4.03 26.24
N LEU A 188 1.93 5.10 25.48
CA LEU A 188 3.03 5.98 25.09
C LEU A 188 4.03 5.37 24.07
N ASP A 189 3.84 4.14 23.62
CA ASP A 189 4.63 3.61 22.51
C ASP A 189 4.51 4.55 21.29
N PRO A 190 5.63 4.95 20.66
CA PRO A 190 5.60 5.86 19.53
C PRO A 190 5.09 5.16 18.27
N VAL A 191 4.34 5.92 17.45
CA VAL A 191 3.70 5.44 16.23
C VAL A 191 3.98 6.39 15.08
N ILE A 192 4.34 5.84 13.93
CA ILE A 192 4.50 6.59 12.67
C ILE A 192 3.73 5.92 11.52
N ALA A 193 3.44 6.69 10.48
CA ALA A 193 2.98 6.12 9.21
C ALA A 193 4.08 5.19 8.64
N ASP A 194 3.70 3.95 8.30
CA ASP A 194 4.61 2.96 7.71
C ASP A 194 4.64 3.13 6.20
N ARG A 195 5.67 3.80 5.70
CA ARG A 195 5.82 4.10 4.28
C ARG A 195 7.05 3.41 3.70
N PRO A 196 6.93 2.77 2.52
CA PRO A 196 8.08 2.24 1.82
C PRO A 196 9.01 3.35 1.36
N ALA A 197 10.28 3.04 1.19
CA ALA A 197 11.19 3.88 0.44
C ALA A 197 10.65 4.04 -0.99
N TRP A 198 10.39 5.27 -1.45
CA TRP A 198 9.70 5.51 -2.71
C TRP A 198 10.43 6.51 -3.58
N THR A 199 10.80 6.07 -4.77
CA THR A 199 11.47 6.90 -5.78
C THR A 199 10.78 6.74 -7.13
N TYR A 200 10.80 7.79 -7.93
CA TYR A 200 10.28 7.80 -9.30
C TYR A 200 10.89 8.96 -10.08
N GLU A 201 11.43 8.68 -11.26
CA GLU A 201 11.97 9.68 -12.22
C GLU A 201 12.85 10.76 -11.55
N GLY A 202 13.82 10.34 -10.72
CA GLY A 202 14.71 11.24 -10.00
C GLY A 202 14.08 12.01 -8.82
N TYR A 203 12.87 11.65 -8.39
CA TYR A 203 12.22 12.15 -7.17
C TYR A 203 12.28 11.12 -6.06
N ALA A 204 12.36 11.60 -4.82
CA ALA A 204 12.07 10.82 -3.61
C ALA A 204 10.79 11.35 -2.97
N ALA A 205 9.91 10.45 -2.51
CA ALA A 205 8.64 10.81 -1.90
C ALA A 205 8.41 10.13 -0.55
N GLY A 206 7.74 10.85 0.32
CA GLY A 206 7.28 10.40 1.63
C GLY A 206 7.18 11.52 2.64
N PRO A 207 6.84 11.21 3.90
CA PRO A 207 6.66 12.21 4.94
C PRO A 207 7.92 13.05 5.16
N ALA A 208 7.76 14.38 5.22
CA ALA A 208 8.81 15.35 5.51
C ALA A 208 10.02 15.24 4.55
N ALA A 209 9.78 15.00 3.24
CA ALA A 209 10.86 14.78 2.26
C ALA A 209 11.84 15.96 2.20
N GLY A 210 11.38 17.21 2.33
CA GLY A 210 12.23 18.40 2.39
C GLY A 210 13.15 18.42 3.61
N ALA A 211 12.61 18.15 4.79
CA ALA A 211 13.39 18.10 6.05
C ALA A 211 14.40 16.95 6.03
N ARG A 212 14.00 15.77 5.53
CA ARG A 212 14.88 14.60 5.38
C ARG A 212 16.02 14.82 4.39
N ALA A 213 15.73 15.49 3.28
CA ALA A 213 16.79 15.94 2.36
C ALA A 213 17.73 16.95 3.02
N GLY A 214 17.19 17.80 3.91
CA GLY A 214 17.98 18.69 4.76
C GLY A 214 18.99 17.93 5.62
N CYS A 215 18.57 16.86 6.29
CA CYS A 215 19.47 16.04 7.10
C CYS A 215 20.53 15.31 6.23
N ALA A 216 20.13 14.80 5.07
CA ALA A 216 21.08 14.23 4.11
C ALA A 216 22.15 15.25 3.68
N ALA A 217 21.73 16.50 3.41
CA ALA A 217 22.63 17.59 3.04
C ALA A 217 23.57 17.99 4.20
N VAL A 218 23.04 18.14 5.42
CA VAL A 218 23.82 18.47 6.62
C VAL A 218 24.90 17.41 6.90
N VAL A 219 24.54 16.14 6.87
CA VAL A 219 25.47 15.05 7.13
C VAL A 219 26.54 14.92 6.04
N THR A 220 26.12 15.12 4.76
CA THR A 220 27.04 15.09 3.62
C THR A 220 28.00 16.29 3.67
N ALA A 221 27.50 17.49 4.00
CA ALA A 221 28.32 18.68 4.15
C ALA A 221 29.35 18.54 5.30
N ALA A 222 28.96 17.88 6.39
CA ALA A 222 29.84 17.64 7.53
C ALA A 222 31.05 16.74 7.22
N GLN A 223 31.11 16.08 6.06
CA GLN A 223 32.29 15.34 5.59
C GLN A 223 33.32 16.20 4.88
N GLY A 224 32.95 17.42 4.47
CA GLY A 224 33.85 18.31 3.79
C GLY A 224 34.83 19.03 4.74
N THR A 225 35.68 19.85 4.17
CA THR A 225 36.68 20.62 4.90
C THR A 225 36.13 22.01 5.21
N VAL A 226 36.10 22.41 6.50
CA VAL A 226 35.75 23.78 6.91
C VAL A 226 36.88 24.73 6.52
N SER A 227 36.59 25.74 5.74
CA SER A 227 37.60 26.69 5.20
C SER A 227 37.97 27.78 6.19
N SER A 228 37.12 28.13 7.15
CA SER A 228 37.39 29.14 8.19
C SER A 228 36.45 28.97 9.38
N GLY A 229 36.98 29.19 10.59
CA GLY A 229 36.22 29.14 11.84
C GLY A 229 35.82 27.71 12.25
N GLU A 230 34.78 27.64 13.06
CA GLU A 230 34.17 26.39 13.57
C GLU A 230 32.75 26.23 13.01
N THR A 231 32.37 25.01 12.62
CA THR A 231 31.00 24.70 12.24
C THR A 231 30.48 23.52 13.09
N VAL A 232 29.38 23.75 13.79
CA VAL A 232 28.65 22.78 14.59
C VAL A 232 27.46 22.30 13.78
N PHE A 233 27.45 21.03 13.39
CA PHE A 233 26.35 20.36 12.69
C PHE A 233 25.46 19.64 13.71
N ILE A 234 24.15 19.87 13.63
CA ILE A 234 23.17 19.30 14.55
C ILE A 234 22.03 18.64 13.75
N LEU A 235 21.78 17.35 14.04
CA LEU A 235 20.51 16.73 13.73
C LEU A 235 19.63 16.88 14.97
N ALA A 236 18.70 17.82 14.92
CA ALA A 236 17.92 18.22 16.09
C ALA A 236 16.77 17.26 16.36
N ALA A 237 16.67 16.80 17.59
CA ALA A 237 15.54 16.04 18.11
C ALA A 237 14.39 16.98 18.48
N GLN A 238 13.18 16.43 18.57
CA GLN A 238 11.98 17.09 19.09
C GLN A 238 11.66 18.42 18.40
N HIS A 239 11.86 18.52 17.08
CA HIS A 239 11.52 19.75 16.34
C HIS A 239 10.00 20.02 16.37
N VAL A 240 9.15 18.95 16.29
CA VAL A 240 7.68 19.10 16.40
C VAL A 240 7.23 19.63 17.75
N MET A 241 8.08 19.60 18.77
CA MET A 241 7.91 20.20 20.10
C MET A 241 8.57 21.58 20.19
N ASN A 242 8.33 22.44 19.19
CA ASN A 242 8.94 23.78 19.09
C ASN A 242 10.47 23.79 19.16
N TRP A 243 11.11 22.82 18.54
CA TRP A 243 12.57 22.71 18.50
C TRP A 243 13.20 22.61 19.92
N SER A 244 12.53 21.91 20.85
CA SER A 244 13.02 21.82 22.23
C SER A 244 14.43 21.23 22.31
N GLY A 245 14.75 20.24 21.48
CA GLY A 245 16.09 19.67 21.39
C GLY A 245 17.13 20.69 20.94
N LEU A 246 16.85 21.44 19.86
CA LEU A 246 17.74 22.51 19.38
C LEU A 246 17.93 23.60 20.44
N ASN A 247 16.86 24.04 21.10
CA ASN A 247 16.95 25.04 22.15
C ASN A 247 17.89 24.60 23.28
N GLY A 248 17.81 23.32 23.67
CA GLY A 248 18.70 22.73 24.67
C GLY A 248 20.17 22.65 24.20
N ALA A 249 20.41 22.29 22.93
CA ALA A 249 21.75 22.26 22.35
C ALA A 249 22.38 23.66 22.28
N LEU A 250 21.62 24.69 21.82
CA LEU A 250 22.11 26.06 21.74
C LEU A 250 22.44 26.65 23.12
N ALA A 251 21.63 26.36 24.15
CA ALA A 251 21.89 26.78 25.51
C ALA A 251 23.22 26.21 26.07
N ARG A 252 23.57 24.97 25.70
CA ARG A 252 24.85 24.35 26.10
C ARG A 252 26.03 24.83 25.27
N LEU A 253 25.81 25.10 23.98
CA LEU A 253 26.84 25.57 23.08
C LEU A 253 27.36 26.97 23.46
N GLY A 254 26.49 27.82 24.03
CA GLY A 254 26.80 29.20 24.37
C GLY A 254 26.81 30.08 23.13
N HIS A 255 27.89 30.93 22.99
CA HIS A 255 27.99 31.88 21.88
C HIS A 255 28.16 31.19 20.53
N TYR A 256 27.44 31.67 19.53
CA TYR A 256 27.59 31.37 18.11
C TYR A 256 27.30 32.62 17.27
N ASP A 257 27.92 32.72 16.09
CA ASP A 257 27.81 33.89 15.23
C ASP A 257 26.68 33.78 14.20
N ASP A 258 26.36 32.57 13.75
CA ASP A 258 25.30 32.32 12.76
C ASP A 258 24.59 30.99 13.03
N LEU A 259 23.24 30.96 12.80
CA LEU A 259 22.40 29.79 12.88
C LEU A 259 21.60 29.61 11.61
N THR A 260 21.78 28.49 10.92
CA THR A 260 21.06 28.17 9.70
C THR A 260 20.34 26.83 9.81
N LEU A 261 19.03 26.85 9.61
CA LEU A 261 18.19 25.66 9.52
C LEU A 261 18.13 25.19 8.06
N ILE A 262 18.25 23.89 7.87
CA ILE A 262 18.29 23.22 6.56
C ILE A 262 17.10 22.28 6.41
N GLY A 263 16.34 22.45 5.33
CA GLY A 263 15.20 21.60 4.98
C GLY A 263 13.89 22.05 5.60
N GLU A 264 13.93 22.81 6.68
CA GLU A 264 12.77 23.22 7.46
C GLU A 264 12.89 24.70 7.86
N ALA A 265 11.77 25.35 8.09
CA ALA A 265 11.73 26.73 8.62
C ALA A 265 11.30 26.71 10.09
N ARG A 266 11.88 27.58 10.89
CA ARG A 266 11.43 27.80 12.27
C ARG A 266 10.29 28.81 12.27
N GLY A 267 9.10 28.35 12.62
CA GLY A 267 7.96 29.22 12.95
C GLY A 267 8.01 29.68 14.41
N GLY A 268 7.45 30.86 14.72
CA GLY A 268 7.20 31.31 16.09
C GLY A 268 7.70 32.72 16.40
N ARG A 269 6.98 33.44 17.28
CA ARG A 269 7.39 34.76 17.79
C ARG A 269 8.55 34.60 18.79
N GLY A 270 9.60 35.41 18.65
CA GLY A 270 10.71 35.48 19.59
C GLY A 270 11.88 34.53 19.35
N ALA A 271 11.94 33.87 18.19
CA ALA A 271 13.14 33.13 17.79
C ALA A 271 14.30 34.11 17.53
N PRO A 272 15.57 33.76 17.91
CA PRO A 272 16.72 34.56 17.50
C PRO A 272 16.79 34.64 15.97
N PRO A 273 17.49 35.62 15.39
CA PRO A 273 17.63 35.74 13.95
C PRO A 273 18.19 34.41 13.40
N THR A 274 17.37 33.71 12.67
CA THR A 274 17.66 32.39 12.16
C THR A 274 17.46 32.40 10.67
N ARG A 275 18.48 31.96 9.94
CA ARG A 275 18.39 31.77 8.49
C ARG A 275 17.77 30.38 8.25
N SER A 276 16.89 30.27 7.28
CA SER A 276 16.35 28.97 6.83
C SER A 276 16.62 28.77 5.33
N ILE A 277 17.07 27.58 4.97
CA ILE A 277 17.23 27.12 3.60
C ILE A 277 16.26 25.96 3.40
N VAL A 278 15.13 26.25 2.77
CA VAL A 278 14.05 25.29 2.54
C VAL A 278 14.01 24.93 1.06
N PRO A 279 14.07 23.66 0.70
CA PRO A 279 13.97 23.23 -0.70
C PRO A 279 12.54 23.37 -1.20
N ARG A 280 12.37 23.46 -2.50
CA ARG A 280 11.04 23.35 -3.12
C ARG A 280 10.64 21.89 -3.19
N THR A 281 9.48 21.59 -2.63
CA THR A 281 8.86 20.26 -2.68
C THR A 281 7.50 20.33 -3.38
N ARG A 282 7.04 19.19 -3.88
CA ARG A 282 5.64 19.00 -4.30
C ARG A 282 4.87 18.35 -3.16
N PHE A 283 3.59 18.64 -3.06
CA PHE A 283 2.68 18.03 -2.06
C PHE A 283 3.18 18.23 -0.62
N THR A 284 3.70 19.42 -0.36
CA THR A 284 4.37 19.80 0.89
C THR A 284 3.53 19.44 2.11
N GLY A 285 4.17 18.81 3.10
CA GLY A 285 3.58 18.39 4.36
C GLY A 285 2.69 17.14 4.29
N SER A 286 2.40 16.63 3.09
CA SER A 286 1.62 15.39 2.94
C SER A 286 2.48 14.13 3.14
N LEU A 287 1.84 12.96 3.21
CA LEU A 287 2.54 11.66 3.29
C LEU A 287 3.27 11.26 2.00
N VAL A 288 3.08 12.01 0.91
CA VAL A 288 3.77 11.84 -0.39
C VAL A 288 4.51 13.09 -0.81
N GLU A 289 4.90 13.93 0.14
CA GLU A 289 5.77 15.06 -0.15
C GLU A 289 6.96 14.59 -0.99
N SER A 290 7.25 15.30 -2.09
CA SER A 290 8.22 14.83 -3.08
C SER A 290 9.28 15.88 -3.37
N ILE A 291 10.55 15.47 -3.36
CA ILE A 291 11.71 16.31 -3.68
C ILE A 291 12.50 15.72 -4.85
N SER A 292 12.92 16.57 -5.80
CA SER A 292 13.77 16.14 -6.90
C SER A 292 15.24 16.06 -6.51
N ALA A 293 16.01 15.23 -7.21
CA ALA A 293 17.46 15.17 -7.05
C ALA A 293 18.15 16.52 -7.34
N ALA A 294 17.58 17.33 -8.25
CA ALA A 294 18.10 18.67 -8.55
C ALA A 294 17.95 19.61 -7.35
N GLU A 295 16.78 19.63 -6.71
CA GLU A 295 16.56 20.43 -5.49
C GLU A 295 17.43 19.94 -4.32
N ALA A 296 17.64 18.62 -4.20
CA ALA A 296 18.53 18.06 -3.18
C ALA A 296 19.99 18.50 -3.39
N ARG A 297 20.48 18.53 -4.66
CA ARG A 297 21.84 19.07 -4.97
C ARG A 297 21.96 20.55 -4.65
N ASP A 298 20.97 21.35 -5.02
CA ASP A 298 20.94 22.79 -4.71
C ASP A 298 20.95 23.01 -3.19
N LEU A 299 20.16 22.22 -2.45
CA LEU A 299 20.12 22.25 -0.99
C LEU A 299 21.50 21.90 -0.38
N LEU A 300 22.19 20.88 -0.89
CA LEU A 300 23.53 20.52 -0.43
C LEU A 300 24.54 21.64 -0.71
N ALA A 301 24.52 22.25 -1.90
CA ALA A 301 25.40 23.34 -2.24
C ALA A 301 25.21 24.56 -1.32
N LYS A 302 23.96 24.95 -1.07
CA LYS A 302 23.61 26.02 -0.14
C LYS A 302 23.98 25.69 1.31
N THR A 303 23.82 24.43 1.73
CA THR A 303 24.23 23.94 3.05
C THR A 303 25.75 24.05 3.23
N ALA A 304 26.52 23.59 2.24
CA ALA A 304 27.98 23.69 2.27
C ALA A 304 28.46 25.16 2.31
N ALA A 305 27.83 26.04 1.54
CA ALA A 305 28.13 27.49 1.59
C ALA A 305 27.83 28.09 2.97
N ALA A 306 26.67 27.83 3.56
CA ALA A 306 26.29 28.28 4.90
C ALA A 306 27.24 27.73 5.99
N ALA A 307 27.73 26.51 5.82
CA ALA A 307 28.68 25.85 6.71
C ALA A 307 30.14 26.30 6.49
N SER A 308 30.43 27.11 5.48
CA SER A 308 31.80 27.42 5.03
C SER A 308 32.64 26.18 4.73
N VAL A 309 32.02 25.20 4.07
CA VAL A 309 32.60 23.87 3.77
C VAL A 309 32.93 23.78 2.28
N THR A 310 34.11 23.27 1.99
CA THR A 310 34.50 22.85 0.63
C THR A 310 34.22 21.35 0.50
N LEU A 311 33.36 21.00 -0.46
CA LEU A 311 33.04 19.62 -0.82
C LEU A 311 33.96 19.11 -1.94
N ALA A 312 34.11 17.79 -2.02
CA ALA A 312 34.66 17.14 -3.20
C ALA A 312 33.79 17.45 -4.44
N PRO A 313 34.34 17.45 -5.66
CA PRO A 313 33.60 17.79 -6.89
C PRO A 313 32.33 16.92 -7.09
N ASN A 314 32.38 15.66 -6.68
CA ASN A 314 31.24 14.74 -6.69
C ASN A 314 31.11 14.12 -5.29
N PRO A 315 30.46 14.82 -4.35
CA PRO A 315 30.38 14.35 -2.98
C PRO A 315 29.53 13.07 -2.90
N SER A 316 30.02 12.12 -2.13
CA SER A 316 29.25 10.90 -1.83
C SER A 316 28.18 11.22 -0.80
N TRP A 317 26.93 11.09 -1.20
CA TRP A 317 25.80 11.29 -0.28
C TRP A 317 25.76 10.21 0.79
N VAL A 318 25.58 10.63 2.03
CA VAL A 318 25.46 9.70 3.18
C VAL A 318 24.03 9.23 3.31
N ALA A 319 23.83 7.94 3.25
CA ALA A 319 22.54 7.29 3.50
C ALA A 319 22.50 6.61 4.86
N PRO A 320 21.36 6.58 5.56
CA PRO A 320 21.18 5.71 6.72
C PRO A 320 21.46 4.23 6.40
N ALA A 321 21.87 3.45 7.38
CA ALA A 321 22.02 2.02 7.21
C ALA A 321 20.67 1.38 6.83
N GLU A 322 20.73 0.34 5.99
CA GLU A 322 19.53 -0.47 5.71
C GLU A 322 18.96 -1.04 7.01
N PRO A 323 17.62 -1.13 7.14
CA PRO A 323 17.02 -1.83 8.25
C PRO A 323 17.53 -3.27 8.24
N LYS A 324 17.96 -3.78 9.38
CA LYS A 324 18.18 -5.20 9.51
C LYS A 324 16.85 -5.89 9.27
N GLN A 325 16.72 -6.62 8.17
CA GLN A 325 15.57 -7.50 8.01
C GLN A 325 15.56 -8.42 9.24
N ALA A 326 14.50 -8.31 10.05
CA ALA A 326 14.25 -9.35 11.02
C ALA A 326 14.18 -10.64 10.22
N ALA A 327 14.99 -11.63 10.58
CA ALA A 327 14.82 -12.96 10.05
C ALA A 327 13.35 -13.32 10.35
N ILE A 328 12.53 -13.43 9.31
CA ILE A 328 11.19 -13.97 9.45
C ILE A 328 11.44 -15.36 9.97
N ALA A 329 11.27 -15.56 11.29
CA ALA A 329 11.34 -16.88 11.88
C ALA A 329 10.37 -17.74 11.06
N ALA A 330 10.88 -18.83 10.49
CA ALA A 330 10.04 -19.74 9.72
C ALA A 330 8.85 -20.11 10.61
N ARG A 331 7.70 -19.53 10.30
CA ARG A 331 6.48 -19.79 11.05
C ARG A 331 5.96 -21.14 10.60
N THR A 332 5.99 -22.11 11.50
CA THR A 332 5.32 -23.41 11.35
C THR A 332 4.00 -23.35 12.08
N ASP A 333 3.03 -22.60 11.56
CA ASP A 333 1.69 -22.60 12.12
C ASP A 333 0.72 -23.39 11.22
N ALA A 334 -0.45 -23.72 11.77
CA ALA A 334 -1.46 -24.51 11.08
C ALA A 334 -2.02 -23.83 9.81
N TYR A 335 -1.76 -22.55 9.62
CA TYR A 335 -2.30 -21.71 8.55
C TYR A 335 -1.25 -21.25 7.52
N GLU A 336 -0.04 -21.78 7.58
CA GLU A 336 1.05 -21.43 6.63
C GLU A 336 0.63 -21.64 5.17
N ALA A 337 -0.07 -22.74 4.88
CA ALA A 337 -0.56 -23.03 3.53
C ALA A 337 -1.60 -22.01 3.06
N ALA A 338 -2.48 -21.57 3.96
CA ALA A 338 -3.49 -20.56 3.68
C ALA A 338 -2.84 -19.19 3.45
N GLU A 339 -1.90 -18.79 4.32
CA GLU A 339 -1.12 -17.55 4.18
C GLU A 339 -0.37 -17.51 2.85
N LYS A 340 0.38 -18.55 2.55
CA LYS A 340 1.15 -18.63 1.29
C LYS A 340 0.25 -18.53 0.06
N GLN A 341 -0.89 -19.23 0.09
CA GLN A 341 -1.81 -19.22 -1.04
C GLN A 341 -2.44 -17.84 -1.25
N VAL A 342 -2.95 -17.20 -0.18
CA VAL A 342 -3.60 -15.90 -0.32
C VAL A 342 -2.59 -14.80 -0.67
N THR A 343 -1.41 -14.79 -0.07
CA THR A 343 -0.33 -13.84 -0.40
C THR A 343 0.06 -13.91 -1.87
N SER A 344 0.09 -15.11 -2.45
CA SER A 344 0.42 -15.30 -3.88
C SER A 344 -0.60 -14.67 -4.84
N LEU A 345 -1.77 -14.29 -4.37
CA LEU A 345 -2.80 -13.61 -5.14
C LEU A 345 -2.94 -12.13 -4.77
N LEU A 346 -2.84 -11.77 -3.48
CA LEU A 346 -3.06 -10.41 -2.99
C LEU A 346 -2.10 -9.39 -3.60
N ASP A 347 -0.86 -9.78 -3.87
CA ASP A 347 0.16 -8.88 -4.41
C ASP A 347 0.09 -8.75 -5.94
N VAL A 348 -0.74 -9.56 -6.62
CA VAL A 348 -0.87 -9.53 -8.08
C VAL A 348 -1.92 -8.49 -8.50
N PRO A 349 -1.54 -7.49 -9.33
CA PRO A 349 -2.48 -6.45 -9.77
C PRO A 349 -3.50 -6.97 -10.79
N GLY A 350 -4.76 -6.51 -10.68
CA GLY A 350 -5.81 -6.98 -11.58
C GLY A 350 -7.11 -6.21 -11.49
N VAL A 351 -7.12 -4.92 -11.83
CA VAL A 351 -8.35 -4.13 -12.03
C VAL A 351 -8.93 -4.45 -13.41
N HIS A 352 -10.25 -4.59 -13.52
CA HIS A 352 -10.91 -4.84 -14.80
C HIS A 352 -10.62 -3.73 -15.84
N PRO A 353 -10.24 -4.06 -17.09
CA PRO A 353 -10.13 -5.38 -17.75
C PRO A 353 -8.70 -5.98 -17.78
N HIS A 354 -7.86 -5.77 -16.75
CA HIS A 354 -6.45 -6.14 -16.71
C HIS A 354 -6.15 -7.34 -15.80
N GLU A 355 -7.11 -8.25 -15.59
CA GLU A 355 -7.03 -9.40 -14.66
C GLU A 355 -6.10 -10.52 -15.14
N TRP A 356 -5.64 -10.49 -16.37
CA TRP A 356 -4.84 -11.57 -16.97
C TRP A 356 -3.67 -12.03 -16.10
N ARG A 357 -3.07 -11.12 -15.31
CA ARG A 357 -1.96 -11.45 -14.38
C ARG A 357 -2.45 -12.40 -13.29
N VAL A 358 -3.64 -12.13 -12.76
CA VAL A 358 -4.25 -12.93 -11.70
C VAL A 358 -4.76 -14.26 -12.26
N SER A 359 -5.40 -14.24 -13.42
CA SER A 359 -5.81 -15.47 -14.12
C SER A 359 -4.62 -16.39 -14.41
N ASP A 360 -3.45 -15.82 -14.78
CA ASP A 360 -2.22 -16.60 -14.96
C ASP A 360 -1.68 -17.14 -13.61
N ALA A 361 -1.74 -16.36 -12.51
CA ALA A 361 -1.36 -16.80 -11.17
C ALA A 361 -2.29 -17.93 -10.67
N VAL A 362 -3.60 -17.81 -10.87
CA VAL A 362 -4.57 -18.86 -10.56
C VAL A 362 -4.23 -20.15 -11.33
N LYS A 363 -4.05 -20.09 -12.64
CA LYS A 363 -3.69 -21.26 -13.46
C LYS A 363 -2.38 -21.91 -12.99
N ALA A 364 -1.38 -21.11 -12.62
CA ALA A 364 -0.11 -21.60 -12.08
C ALA A 364 -0.28 -22.32 -10.73
N ALA A 365 -1.19 -21.86 -9.89
CA ALA A 365 -1.47 -22.41 -8.56
C ALA A 365 -2.34 -23.68 -8.57
N LEU A 366 -3.04 -23.97 -9.68
CA LEU A 366 -3.88 -25.17 -9.82
C LEU A 366 -3.06 -26.46 -9.65
N PRO A 367 -3.59 -27.50 -8.99
CA PRO A 367 -2.99 -28.83 -8.99
C PRO A 367 -2.96 -29.41 -10.41
N ALA A 368 -2.07 -30.36 -10.66
CA ALA A 368 -1.81 -30.89 -12.00
C ALA A 368 -3.09 -31.36 -12.73
N TRP A 369 -3.99 -32.07 -12.03
CA TRP A 369 -5.23 -32.55 -12.62
C TRP A 369 -6.18 -31.41 -13.05
N ALA A 370 -6.28 -30.36 -12.25
CA ALA A 370 -7.14 -29.21 -12.54
C ALA A 370 -6.53 -28.33 -13.62
N ARG A 371 -5.21 -28.13 -13.59
CA ARG A 371 -4.48 -27.38 -14.61
C ARG A 371 -4.64 -28.00 -16.00
N ALA A 372 -4.62 -29.33 -16.09
CA ALA A 372 -4.84 -30.05 -17.35
C ALA A 372 -6.25 -29.87 -17.93
N LYS A 373 -7.23 -29.53 -17.07
CA LYS A 373 -8.63 -29.32 -17.46
C LYS A 373 -9.03 -27.84 -17.51
N ALA A 374 -8.15 -26.93 -17.08
CA ALA A 374 -8.42 -25.51 -17.05
C ALA A 374 -8.61 -24.94 -18.45
N THR A 375 -9.72 -24.27 -18.66
CA THR A 375 -10.03 -23.52 -19.87
C THR A 375 -10.22 -22.05 -19.53
N MET A 376 -10.11 -21.19 -20.53
CA MET A 376 -10.47 -19.78 -20.40
C MET A 376 -11.56 -19.47 -21.41
N ASP A 377 -12.64 -18.84 -20.96
CA ASP A 377 -13.70 -18.41 -21.86
C ASP A 377 -13.37 -17.03 -22.52
N SER A 378 -14.29 -16.55 -23.36
CA SER A 378 -14.09 -15.28 -24.07
C SER A 378 -14.15 -14.04 -23.17
N ALA A 379 -14.70 -14.15 -21.96
CA ALA A 379 -14.70 -13.06 -20.98
C ALA A 379 -13.36 -13.01 -20.21
N GLY A 380 -12.59 -14.11 -20.15
CA GLY A 380 -11.36 -14.22 -19.39
C GLY A 380 -11.49 -15.07 -18.14
N ASN A 381 -12.65 -15.67 -17.87
CA ASN A 381 -12.87 -16.56 -16.74
C ASN A 381 -12.01 -17.81 -16.84
N VAL A 382 -11.36 -18.21 -15.77
CA VAL A 382 -10.65 -19.49 -15.66
C VAL A 382 -11.63 -20.53 -15.13
N ILE A 383 -11.88 -21.59 -15.90
CA ILE A 383 -12.89 -22.61 -15.61
C ILE A 383 -12.23 -23.97 -15.55
N VAL A 384 -12.46 -24.71 -14.48
CA VAL A 384 -12.08 -26.13 -14.32
C VAL A 384 -13.36 -26.95 -14.18
N GLU A 385 -13.61 -27.86 -15.14
CA GLU A 385 -14.73 -28.79 -15.14
C GLU A 385 -14.27 -30.19 -14.74
N ALA A 386 -14.98 -30.81 -13.77
CA ALA A 386 -14.66 -32.15 -13.29
C ALA A 386 -15.92 -32.91 -12.79
N GLY A 387 -15.79 -34.21 -12.61
CA GLY A 387 -16.86 -35.09 -12.18
C GLY A 387 -17.75 -35.65 -13.31
N PRO A 388 -18.69 -36.54 -13.02
CA PRO A 388 -19.61 -37.14 -13.98
C PRO A 388 -20.63 -36.10 -14.48
N ASP A 389 -21.12 -36.26 -15.70
CA ASP A 389 -22.11 -35.38 -16.33
C ASP A 389 -23.52 -35.57 -15.76
N LYS A 390 -23.68 -35.13 -14.52
CA LYS A 390 -24.88 -35.24 -13.74
C LYS A 390 -25.00 -34.09 -12.74
N ASP A 391 -26.20 -33.53 -12.59
CA ASP A 391 -26.58 -32.51 -11.59
C ASP A 391 -25.51 -31.39 -11.43
N PRO A 392 -25.21 -30.59 -12.46
CA PRO A 392 -24.09 -29.65 -12.45
C PRO A 392 -24.22 -28.60 -11.35
N VAL A 393 -23.07 -28.30 -10.70
CA VAL A 393 -22.94 -27.22 -9.72
C VAL A 393 -21.74 -26.34 -10.06
N ALA A 394 -21.78 -25.07 -9.64
CA ALA A 394 -20.65 -24.15 -9.81
C ALA A 394 -20.20 -23.57 -8.45
N PHE A 395 -18.90 -23.44 -8.28
CA PHE A 395 -18.25 -22.62 -7.25
C PHE A 395 -17.54 -21.47 -7.97
N VAL A 396 -17.88 -20.25 -7.64
CA VAL A 396 -17.44 -19.05 -8.36
C VAL A 396 -16.82 -18.06 -7.38
N ALA A 397 -15.65 -17.52 -7.70
CA ALA A 397 -14.93 -16.52 -6.92
C ALA A 397 -14.25 -15.55 -7.89
N HIS A 398 -14.40 -14.24 -7.68
CA HIS A 398 -13.82 -13.27 -8.62
C HIS A 398 -12.33 -13.03 -8.38
N VAL A 399 -11.66 -12.56 -9.44
CA VAL A 399 -10.21 -12.30 -9.43
C VAL A 399 -9.86 -10.83 -9.65
N ASP A 400 -10.80 -9.99 -10.01
CA ASP A 400 -10.55 -8.56 -10.11
C ASP A 400 -10.52 -7.88 -8.73
N GLU A 401 -10.16 -6.64 -8.75
CA GLU A 401 -10.09 -5.76 -7.58
C GLU A 401 -10.58 -4.36 -7.96
N VAL A 402 -11.05 -3.59 -6.99
CA VAL A 402 -11.32 -2.17 -7.16
C VAL A 402 -10.04 -1.40 -7.45
N GLY A 403 -10.13 -0.33 -8.22
CA GLY A 403 -8.97 0.52 -8.51
C GLY A 403 -9.27 1.61 -9.52
N PHE A 404 -8.28 1.94 -10.33
CA PHE A 404 -8.40 3.08 -11.23
C PHE A 404 -7.86 2.75 -12.63
N LEU A 405 -8.47 3.36 -13.62
CA LEU A 405 -7.95 3.42 -14.99
C LEU A 405 -7.60 4.86 -15.35
N LEU A 406 -6.54 5.04 -16.12
CA LEU A 406 -6.16 6.33 -16.67
C LEU A 406 -7.26 6.80 -17.64
N ASP A 407 -7.90 7.92 -17.31
CA ASP A 407 -8.90 8.56 -18.16
C ASP A 407 -8.24 9.55 -19.11
N ARG A 408 -7.41 10.48 -18.59
CA ARG A 408 -6.80 11.54 -19.39
C ARG A 408 -5.43 11.94 -18.83
N ILE A 409 -4.50 12.21 -19.72
CA ILE A 409 -3.22 12.88 -19.43
C ILE A 409 -3.45 14.40 -19.52
N ASN A 410 -3.14 15.14 -18.46
CA ASN A 410 -3.24 16.59 -18.40
C ASN A 410 -1.98 17.27 -18.95
N VAL A 411 -2.07 18.55 -19.28
CA VAL A 411 -0.96 19.32 -19.86
C VAL A 411 0.27 19.39 -18.93
N ASP A 412 0.05 19.42 -17.60
CA ASP A 412 1.08 19.46 -16.57
C ASP A 412 1.71 18.10 -16.26
N GLY A 413 1.32 17.05 -16.98
CA GLY A 413 1.79 15.68 -16.77
C GLY A 413 1.05 14.92 -15.66
N SER A 414 0.14 15.56 -14.93
CA SER A 414 -0.77 14.82 -14.06
C SER A 414 -1.74 13.98 -14.88
N VAL A 415 -2.27 12.91 -14.30
CA VAL A 415 -3.27 12.05 -14.95
C VAL A 415 -4.56 12.05 -14.16
N THR A 416 -5.68 12.22 -14.85
CA THR A 416 -7.02 12.07 -14.26
C THR A 416 -7.42 10.61 -14.34
N LEU A 417 -8.02 10.11 -13.26
CA LEU A 417 -8.34 8.71 -13.08
C LEU A 417 -9.85 8.47 -13.10
N ARG A 418 -10.27 7.38 -13.69
CA ARG A 418 -11.63 6.85 -13.61
C ARG A 418 -11.64 5.68 -12.63
N VAL A 419 -12.54 5.73 -11.65
CA VAL A 419 -12.74 4.65 -10.67
C VAL A 419 -13.33 3.43 -11.36
N VAL A 420 -12.88 2.23 -10.98
CA VAL A 420 -13.46 0.93 -11.32
C VAL A 420 -13.84 0.24 -10.02
N GLY A 421 -15.07 -0.24 -9.95
CA GLY A 421 -15.65 -0.77 -8.72
C GLY A 421 -16.00 0.31 -7.70
N GLY A 422 -16.19 -0.10 -6.46
CA GLY A 422 -16.58 0.75 -5.34
C GLY A 422 -15.40 1.36 -4.57
N ALA A 423 -14.24 1.64 -5.20
CA ALA A 423 -13.05 2.13 -4.50
C ALA A 423 -13.33 3.41 -3.70
N VAL A 424 -12.94 3.43 -2.42
CA VAL A 424 -13.08 4.59 -1.55
C VAL A 424 -11.96 5.59 -1.84
N ALA A 425 -12.21 6.51 -2.79
CA ALA A 425 -11.19 7.42 -3.34
C ALA A 425 -10.39 8.16 -2.26
N SER A 426 -11.02 8.59 -1.15
CA SER A 426 -10.35 9.29 -0.05
C SER A 426 -9.30 8.44 0.69
N ALA A 427 -9.38 7.12 0.65
CA ALA A 427 -8.39 6.22 1.22
C ALA A 427 -7.14 6.04 0.34
N TRP A 428 -7.21 6.46 -0.92
CA TRP A 428 -6.10 6.39 -1.87
C TRP A 428 -5.40 7.74 -2.07
N GLU A 429 -6.01 8.81 -1.60
CA GLU A 429 -5.51 10.17 -1.75
C GLU A 429 -4.23 10.37 -0.91
N GLY A 430 -3.16 10.89 -1.51
CA GLY A 430 -1.89 11.07 -0.83
C GLY A 430 -1.09 9.77 -0.62
N GLU A 431 -1.38 8.75 -1.43
CA GLU A 431 -0.69 7.46 -1.43
C GLU A 431 0.29 7.33 -2.59
N VAL A 432 1.20 6.34 -2.49
CA VAL A 432 2.07 5.96 -3.61
C VAL A 432 1.28 5.20 -4.66
N ALA A 433 1.58 5.44 -5.93
CA ALA A 433 0.85 4.92 -7.08
C ALA A 433 1.76 4.11 -8.02
N LEU A 434 1.17 3.09 -8.63
CA LEU A 434 1.78 2.27 -9.68
C LEU A 434 0.89 2.27 -10.91
N LEU A 435 1.44 2.65 -12.07
CA LEU A 435 0.80 2.54 -13.37
C LEU A 435 1.35 1.30 -14.08
N TYR A 436 0.45 0.38 -14.43
CA TYR A 436 0.79 -0.87 -15.07
C TYR A 436 0.53 -0.85 -16.57
N PHE A 437 1.41 -1.50 -17.31
CA PHE A 437 1.29 -1.71 -18.75
C PHE A 437 0.76 -3.11 -19.04
N ASP A 438 0.04 -3.27 -20.15
CA ASP A 438 -0.33 -4.59 -20.64
C ASP A 438 0.85 -5.33 -21.26
N LYS A 439 0.66 -6.64 -21.52
CA LYS A 439 1.62 -7.45 -22.25
C LYS A 439 1.92 -6.78 -23.60
N SER A 440 3.20 -6.64 -23.91
CA SER A 440 3.62 -6.26 -25.25
C SER A 440 3.41 -7.45 -26.21
N THR A 441 3.44 -7.16 -27.50
CA THR A 441 3.44 -8.21 -28.56
C THR A 441 4.63 -9.17 -28.43
N SER A 442 5.69 -8.79 -27.70
CA SER A 442 6.86 -9.63 -27.37
C SER A 442 6.68 -10.50 -26.12
N GLY A 443 5.54 -10.42 -25.43
CA GLY A 443 5.14 -11.34 -24.36
C GLY A 443 5.32 -10.86 -22.93
N ALA A 444 6.31 -10.03 -22.58
CA ALA A 444 6.48 -9.50 -21.23
C ALA A 444 5.84 -8.11 -21.09
N ALA A 445 5.21 -7.86 -19.96
CA ALA A 445 4.78 -6.51 -19.60
C ALA A 445 5.98 -5.70 -19.10
N PRO A 446 6.10 -4.41 -19.45
CA PRO A 446 7.09 -3.52 -18.84
C PRO A 446 6.89 -3.39 -17.33
N GLU A 447 7.98 -3.01 -16.63
CA GLU A 447 7.87 -2.64 -15.21
C GLU A 447 6.91 -1.46 -15.03
N PRO A 448 6.14 -1.44 -13.94
CA PRO A 448 5.19 -0.36 -13.67
C PRO A 448 5.91 0.97 -13.46
N LEU A 449 5.31 2.06 -13.94
CA LEU A 449 5.74 3.40 -13.55
C LEU A 449 5.32 3.67 -12.11
N ARG A 450 6.27 4.19 -11.34
CA ARG A 450 6.05 4.61 -9.97
C ARG A 450 5.63 6.09 -9.94
N GLY A 451 4.79 6.46 -9.01
CA GLY A 451 4.31 7.81 -8.83
C GLY A 451 3.53 7.97 -7.54
N VAL A 452 2.66 8.95 -7.46
CA VAL A 452 1.83 9.25 -6.29
C VAL A 452 0.41 9.63 -6.70
N PHE A 453 -0.57 9.27 -5.89
CA PHE A 453 -1.89 9.89 -5.93
C PHE A 453 -1.79 11.28 -5.30
N ILE A 454 -2.21 12.30 -6.04
CA ILE A 454 -2.07 13.69 -5.62
C ILE A 454 -3.05 13.96 -4.46
N PRO A 455 -2.56 14.41 -3.29
CA PRO A 455 -3.44 14.86 -2.22
C PRO A 455 -4.19 16.13 -2.62
N ARG A 456 -5.45 16.27 -2.18
CA ARG A 456 -6.22 17.48 -2.44
C ARG A 456 -5.59 18.71 -1.77
N ASP A 457 -5.84 19.87 -2.37
CA ASP A 457 -5.55 21.15 -1.74
C ASP A 457 -6.40 21.33 -0.47
N THR A 458 -5.75 21.84 0.57
CA THR A 458 -6.28 22.03 1.92
C THR A 458 -7.54 22.88 2.03
N ALA A 459 -7.81 23.72 1.02
CA ALA A 459 -9.01 24.54 0.95
C ALA A 459 -10.29 23.74 0.67
N ARG A 460 -10.18 22.47 0.25
CA ARG A 460 -11.33 21.65 -0.14
C ARG A 460 -11.56 20.53 0.87
N VAL A 461 -12.62 20.65 1.64
CA VAL A 461 -13.03 19.64 2.62
C VAL A 461 -13.63 18.40 1.93
N LYS A 462 -14.39 18.59 0.83
CA LYS A 462 -15.07 17.49 0.15
C LYS A 462 -14.09 16.59 -0.61
N ALA A 463 -14.20 15.28 -0.38
CA ALA A 463 -13.41 14.28 -1.11
C ALA A 463 -13.63 14.39 -2.64
N PRO A 464 -12.59 14.26 -3.46
CA PRO A 464 -12.72 14.27 -4.90
C PRO A 464 -13.47 13.02 -5.37
N ARG A 465 -14.35 13.18 -6.38
CA ARG A 465 -14.99 12.02 -7.03
C ARG A 465 -13.98 11.22 -7.87
N ASN A 466 -13.07 11.94 -8.53
CA ASN A 466 -12.00 11.35 -9.34
C ASN A 466 -10.67 11.77 -8.76
N LEU A 467 -9.79 10.82 -8.57
CA LEU A 467 -8.40 11.08 -8.17
C LEU A 467 -7.58 11.57 -9.37
N THR A 468 -6.47 12.19 -9.03
CA THR A 468 -5.38 12.47 -9.96
C THR A 468 -4.10 11.82 -9.44
N ALA A 469 -3.21 11.42 -10.36
CA ALA A 469 -1.90 10.90 -10.01
C ALA A 469 -0.80 11.63 -10.80
N TRP A 470 0.43 11.54 -10.30
CA TRP A 470 1.60 12.13 -10.96
C TRP A 470 2.79 11.17 -10.89
N PHE A 471 3.49 11.01 -12.03
CA PHE A 471 4.55 10.02 -12.21
C PHE A 471 5.92 10.65 -12.47
N GLY A 472 6.13 11.92 -12.12
CA GLY A 472 7.42 12.60 -12.29
C GLY A 472 7.70 13.08 -13.72
N LEU A 473 6.81 12.83 -14.66
CA LEU A 473 6.94 13.12 -16.07
C LEU A 473 5.92 14.17 -16.53
N ASP A 474 6.25 14.92 -17.56
CA ASP A 474 5.30 15.72 -18.32
C ASP A 474 4.49 14.85 -19.32
N SER A 475 3.56 15.45 -20.03
CA SER A 475 2.71 14.72 -20.98
C SER A 475 3.51 14.08 -22.12
N ALA A 476 4.60 14.68 -22.56
CA ALA A 476 5.48 14.16 -23.60
C ALA A 476 6.29 12.96 -23.09
N GLY A 477 6.83 13.05 -21.86
CA GLY A 477 7.52 11.95 -21.18
C GLY A 477 6.61 10.74 -20.96
N LEU A 478 5.37 10.94 -20.53
CA LEU A 478 4.38 9.86 -20.38
C LEU A 478 4.10 9.19 -21.74
N ALA A 479 3.90 9.99 -22.79
CA ALA A 479 3.66 9.45 -24.13
C ALA A 479 4.89 8.65 -24.65
N ALA A 480 6.11 9.14 -24.41
CA ALA A 480 7.34 8.43 -24.77
C ALA A 480 7.51 7.09 -24.06
N ARG A 481 6.98 6.96 -22.82
CA ARG A 481 6.92 5.69 -22.06
C ARG A 481 5.77 4.79 -22.52
N GLY A 482 4.96 5.20 -23.49
CA GLY A 482 3.83 4.44 -24.01
C GLY A 482 2.58 4.47 -23.10
N VAL A 483 2.50 5.42 -22.18
CA VAL A 483 1.32 5.60 -21.31
C VAL A 483 0.14 6.04 -22.16
N ARG A 484 -1.01 5.38 -21.98
CA ARG A 484 -2.23 5.63 -22.76
C ARG A 484 -3.47 5.54 -21.86
N GLY A 485 -4.57 6.12 -22.31
CA GLY A 485 -5.88 5.95 -21.69
C GLY A 485 -6.22 4.47 -21.49
N GLY A 486 -6.86 4.16 -20.37
CA GLY A 486 -7.21 2.80 -20.00
C GLY A 486 -6.09 2.04 -19.22
N ALA A 487 -4.89 2.58 -19.10
CA ALA A 487 -3.84 1.95 -18.28
C ALA A 487 -4.29 1.82 -16.82
N MET A 488 -4.01 0.67 -16.20
CA MET A 488 -4.37 0.37 -14.82
C MET A 488 -3.48 1.13 -13.83
N ILE A 489 -4.09 1.77 -12.83
CA ILE A 489 -3.38 2.46 -11.75
C ILE A 489 -3.92 1.99 -10.40
N ILE A 490 -3.02 1.57 -9.53
CA ILE A 490 -3.32 1.10 -8.17
C ILE A 490 -2.28 1.62 -7.16
N GLY A 491 -2.58 1.51 -5.87
CA GLY A 491 -1.61 1.77 -4.81
C GLY A 491 -0.61 0.61 -4.62
N TYR A 492 0.58 0.95 -4.16
CA TYR A 492 1.55 -0.05 -3.72
C TYR A 492 1.21 -0.55 -2.33
N LYS A 493 0.96 -1.85 -2.21
CA LYS A 493 0.78 -2.48 -0.92
C LYS A 493 1.06 -3.97 -1.01
N HIS A 494 1.93 -4.46 -0.14
CA HIS A 494 2.15 -5.89 0.05
C HIS A 494 1.23 -6.45 1.11
N ALA A 495 0.83 -7.70 0.92
CA ALA A 495 0.14 -8.45 1.95
C ALA A 495 1.10 -8.76 3.11
N GLU A 496 0.68 -8.44 4.33
CA GLU A 496 1.45 -8.69 5.55
C GLU A 496 0.58 -9.26 6.67
N ARG A 497 1.22 -10.02 7.57
CA ARG A 497 0.57 -10.46 8.82
C ARG A 497 0.25 -9.27 9.71
N LEU A 498 -0.99 -9.27 10.20
CA LEU A 498 -1.49 -8.34 11.19
C LEU A 498 -1.78 -9.13 12.47
N GLY A 499 -0.98 -8.92 13.50
CA GLY A 499 -1.02 -9.75 14.70
C GLY A 499 -0.65 -11.21 14.42
N ALA A 500 -1.32 -12.13 15.13
CA ALA A 500 -0.98 -13.55 15.07
C ALA A 500 -1.62 -14.29 13.88
N LEU A 501 -2.88 -13.99 13.54
CA LEU A 501 -3.71 -14.81 12.65
C LEU A 501 -4.41 -14.02 11.53
N ARG A 502 -4.32 -12.70 11.53
CA ARG A 502 -4.91 -11.86 10.49
C ARG A 502 -3.87 -11.45 9.48
N MET A 503 -4.33 -11.01 8.33
CA MET A 503 -3.51 -10.38 7.29
C MET A 503 -4.17 -9.10 6.82
N THR A 504 -3.35 -8.17 6.34
CA THR A 504 -3.81 -6.98 5.63
C THR A 504 -3.20 -6.93 4.24
N GLY A 505 -3.99 -6.53 3.28
CA GLY A 505 -3.59 -6.33 1.90
C GLY A 505 -4.70 -5.64 1.14
N ARG A 506 -4.40 -5.01 -0.01
CA ARG A 506 -5.45 -4.63 -0.95
C ARG A 506 -5.99 -5.89 -1.62
N SER A 507 -7.15 -5.80 -2.24
CA SER A 507 -7.76 -6.89 -3.02
C SER A 507 -8.02 -8.20 -2.24
N SER A 508 -8.15 -8.13 -0.90
CA SER A 508 -8.64 -9.30 -0.16
C SER A 508 -10.03 -9.71 -0.65
N ASP A 509 -10.81 -8.75 -1.06
CA ASP A 509 -12.04 -8.84 -1.84
C ASP A 509 -11.71 -9.03 -3.33
N ASP A 510 -11.89 -10.20 -4.01
CA ASP A 510 -12.17 -11.51 -3.40
C ASP A 510 -11.01 -12.50 -3.62
N ARG A 511 -9.74 -12.02 -3.54
CA ARG A 511 -8.57 -12.90 -3.62
C ARG A 511 -8.53 -13.91 -2.47
N THR A 512 -9.19 -13.61 -1.36
CA THR A 512 -9.33 -14.53 -0.23
C THR A 512 -10.24 -15.69 -0.60
N GLY A 513 -11.38 -15.43 -1.21
CA GLY A 513 -12.28 -16.48 -1.70
C GLY A 513 -11.66 -17.27 -2.85
N SER A 514 -11.01 -16.58 -3.79
CA SER A 514 -10.23 -17.20 -4.86
C SER A 514 -9.13 -18.13 -4.32
N ALA A 515 -8.43 -17.75 -3.24
CA ALA A 515 -7.43 -18.60 -2.57
C ALA A 515 -8.10 -19.80 -1.86
N ALA A 516 -9.26 -19.60 -1.19
CA ALA A 516 -10.02 -20.68 -0.58
C ALA A 516 -10.47 -21.72 -1.61
N LEU A 517 -10.92 -21.26 -2.78
CA LEU A 517 -11.30 -22.13 -3.90
C LEU A 517 -10.09 -22.94 -4.41
N LEU A 518 -8.91 -22.31 -4.58
CA LEU A 518 -7.67 -23.01 -4.97
C LEU A 518 -7.27 -24.08 -3.94
N LEU A 519 -7.33 -23.76 -2.64
CA LEU A 519 -7.02 -24.72 -1.57
C LEU A 519 -8.00 -25.89 -1.56
N ALA A 520 -9.30 -25.62 -1.75
CA ALA A 520 -10.31 -26.67 -1.86
C ALA A 520 -10.04 -27.61 -3.04
N VAL A 521 -9.80 -27.05 -4.24
CA VAL A 521 -9.51 -27.80 -5.47
C VAL A 521 -8.24 -28.64 -5.33
N ARG A 522 -7.21 -28.12 -4.65
CA ARG A 522 -5.98 -28.89 -4.36
C ARG A 522 -6.25 -30.12 -3.50
N GLY A 523 -7.21 -30.04 -2.58
CA GLY A 523 -7.56 -31.12 -1.68
C GLY A 523 -8.61 -32.10 -2.23
N ILE A 524 -9.13 -31.92 -3.46
CA ILE A 524 -10.15 -32.76 -4.09
C ILE A 524 -9.50 -33.82 -4.99
N ASP A 525 -9.90 -35.08 -4.81
CA ASP A 525 -9.73 -36.11 -5.83
C ASP A 525 -10.86 -35.95 -6.86
N PRO A 526 -10.59 -35.65 -8.14
CA PRO A 526 -11.62 -35.46 -9.14
C PRO A 526 -12.47 -36.71 -9.39
N ALA A 527 -11.95 -37.91 -9.11
CA ALA A 527 -12.71 -39.16 -9.22
C ALA A 527 -13.76 -39.34 -8.10
N ALA A 528 -13.59 -38.63 -6.98
CA ALA A 528 -14.52 -38.66 -5.87
C ALA A 528 -15.70 -37.65 -6.02
N LEU A 529 -15.70 -36.83 -7.04
CA LEU A 529 -16.79 -35.88 -7.27
C LEU A 529 -18.07 -36.64 -7.67
N PRO A 530 -19.20 -36.43 -6.97
CA PRO A 530 -20.43 -37.18 -7.23
C PRO A 530 -21.24 -36.61 -8.41
N ARG A 531 -20.86 -35.42 -8.91
CA ARG A 531 -21.57 -34.68 -9.94
C ARG A 531 -20.63 -33.82 -10.77
N LYS A 532 -21.10 -33.29 -11.89
CA LYS A 532 -20.40 -32.29 -12.65
C LYS A 532 -20.20 -31.04 -11.80
N THR A 533 -18.96 -30.62 -11.63
CA THR A 533 -18.59 -29.47 -10.81
C THR A 533 -17.73 -28.52 -11.61
N TYR A 534 -18.16 -27.27 -11.66
CA TYR A 534 -17.40 -26.16 -12.22
C TYR A 534 -16.72 -25.40 -11.07
N PHE A 535 -15.41 -25.22 -11.17
CA PHE A 535 -14.65 -24.30 -10.31
C PHE A 535 -14.25 -23.12 -11.20
N VAL A 536 -14.74 -21.93 -10.87
CA VAL A 536 -14.66 -20.74 -11.72
C VAL A 536 -13.96 -19.62 -10.96
N TRP A 537 -12.94 -19.07 -11.57
CA TRP A 537 -12.32 -17.81 -11.18
C TRP A 537 -12.69 -16.80 -12.25
N ASP A 538 -13.65 -15.96 -11.95
CA ASP A 538 -14.22 -15.04 -12.92
C ASP A 538 -13.66 -13.62 -12.82
N VAL A 539 -13.97 -12.79 -13.80
CA VAL A 539 -13.42 -11.46 -14.00
C VAL A 539 -14.52 -10.41 -14.04
N GLY A 540 -14.18 -9.17 -13.65
CA GLY A 540 -15.08 -8.05 -13.78
C GLY A 540 -16.31 -8.11 -12.89
N GLU A 541 -16.23 -8.71 -11.72
CA GLU A 541 -17.26 -8.65 -10.67
C GLU A 541 -17.49 -7.20 -10.29
N GLU A 542 -16.43 -6.51 -9.90
CA GLU A 542 -16.40 -5.10 -9.48
C GLU A 542 -16.85 -4.13 -10.60
N ALA A 543 -16.75 -4.57 -11.84
CA ALA A 543 -17.21 -3.81 -13.01
C ALA A 543 -18.65 -4.12 -13.41
N GLY A 544 -19.39 -4.89 -12.60
CA GLY A 544 -20.81 -5.20 -12.81
C GLY A 544 -21.09 -6.65 -13.17
N LEU A 545 -20.41 -7.62 -12.53
CA LEU A 545 -20.63 -9.07 -12.63
C LEU A 545 -20.45 -9.60 -14.08
N LEU A 546 -19.46 -9.06 -14.82
CA LEU A 546 -19.35 -9.29 -16.27
C LEU A 546 -18.97 -10.73 -16.59
N GLY A 547 -17.96 -11.30 -15.90
CA GLY A 547 -17.52 -12.66 -16.07
C GLY A 547 -18.59 -13.67 -15.65
N ALA A 548 -19.21 -13.44 -14.50
CA ALA A 548 -20.32 -14.27 -14.00
C ALA A 548 -21.49 -14.30 -14.96
N ARG A 549 -21.84 -13.14 -15.55
CA ARG A 549 -22.90 -13.07 -16.58
C ARG A 549 -22.52 -13.88 -17.81
N ALA A 550 -21.29 -13.79 -18.30
CA ALA A 550 -20.80 -14.57 -19.43
C ALA A 550 -20.85 -16.10 -19.15
N PHE A 551 -20.43 -16.51 -17.95
CA PHE A 551 -20.53 -17.88 -17.50
C PHE A 551 -22.03 -18.32 -17.41
N GLY A 552 -22.90 -17.50 -16.83
CA GLY A 552 -24.34 -17.73 -16.71
C GLY A 552 -25.03 -17.93 -18.05
N VAL A 553 -24.74 -17.11 -19.06
CA VAL A 553 -25.26 -17.28 -20.42
C VAL A 553 -24.95 -18.66 -20.99
N LYS A 554 -23.78 -19.19 -20.73
CA LYS A 554 -23.35 -20.49 -21.29
C LYS A 554 -23.83 -21.70 -20.49
N TYR A 555 -23.79 -21.61 -19.18
CA TYR A 555 -23.99 -22.77 -18.30
C TYR A 555 -25.18 -22.64 -17.34
N GLY A 556 -25.67 -21.43 -17.07
CA GLY A 556 -26.61 -21.12 -16.00
C GLY A 556 -27.89 -21.94 -16.03
N THR A 557 -28.47 -22.19 -17.21
CA THR A 557 -29.73 -22.98 -17.36
C THR A 557 -29.56 -24.45 -17.06
N THR A 558 -28.33 -24.97 -17.04
CA THR A 558 -28.04 -26.39 -16.73
C THR A 558 -27.67 -26.60 -15.27
N LEU A 559 -27.26 -25.55 -14.56
CA LEU A 559 -26.82 -25.63 -13.17
C LEU A 559 -27.98 -25.94 -12.23
N THR A 560 -27.76 -26.86 -11.30
CA THR A 560 -28.69 -27.11 -10.21
C THR A 560 -28.54 -26.15 -9.04
N ARG A 561 -27.33 -25.55 -8.90
CA ARG A 561 -27.03 -24.47 -7.94
C ARG A 561 -25.69 -23.81 -8.23
N THR A 562 -25.54 -22.58 -7.72
CA THR A 562 -24.29 -21.83 -7.72
C THR A 562 -23.91 -21.47 -6.30
N TYR A 563 -22.66 -21.75 -5.92
CA TYR A 563 -22.02 -21.26 -4.70
C TYR A 563 -21.16 -20.08 -5.07
N ALA A 564 -21.62 -18.87 -4.76
CA ALA A 564 -20.86 -17.65 -4.96
C ALA A 564 -19.98 -17.40 -3.73
N ILE A 565 -18.69 -17.36 -3.97
CA ILE A 565 -17.66 -17.09 -2.96
C ILE A 565 -17.34 -15.63 -3.07
N ASP A 566 -17.40 -14.91 -1.94
CA ASP A 566 -17.22 -13.46 -1.97
C ASP A 566 -17.02 -12.94 -0.54
N THR A 567 -16.54 -11.72 -0.40
CA THR A 567 -16.41 -11.07 0.90
C THR A 567 -17.77 -10.89 1.59
N PHE A 568 -17.79 -11.08 2.89
CA PHE A 568 -18.86 -10.60 3.77
C PHE A 568 -18.31 -9.42 4.56
N VAL A 569 -18.62 -8.21 4.11
CA VAL A 569 -18.15 -7.01 4.83
C VAL A 569 -18.73 -7.01 6.22
N SER A 570 -17.87 -7.26 7.21
CA SER A 570 -18.29 -7.44 8.59
C SER A 570 -18.43 -6.12 9.32
N SER A 571 -19.51 -5.97 10.06
CA SER A 571 -19.68 -4.86 11.02
C SER A 571 -18.92 -5.07 12.35
N ASP A 572 -18.04 -6.06 12.41
CA ASP A 572 -17.12 -6.29 13.54
C ASP A 572 -15.97 -5.26 13.56
N THR A 573 -16.32 -3.98 13.51
CA THR A 573 -15.40 -2.84 13.60
C THR A 573 -16.03 -1.68 14.35
N PRO A 574 -15.27 -0.77 14.96
CA PRO A 574 -15.83 0.41 15.59
C PRO A 574 -16.47 1.41 14.61
N LEU A 575 -16.31 1.19 13.30
CA LEU A 575 -16.82 2.06 12.24
C LEU A 575 -18.23 1.70 11.80
N GLU A 576 -18.68 0.47 12.06
CA GLU A 576 -19.97 -0.05 11.62
C GLU A 576 -20.97 -0.17 12.76
N LEU A 577 -22.25 -0.19 12.42
CA LEU A 577 -23.31 -0.47 13.38
C LEU A 577 -23.32 -1.96 13.72
N PRO A 578 -23.20 -2.38 15.00
CA PRO A 578 -23.08 -3.79 15.40
C PRO A 578 -24.28 -4.66 15.02
N THR A 579 -25.42 -4.06 14.77
CA THR A 579 -26.66 -4.75 14.42
C THR A 579 -26.77 -5.10 12.94
N PHE A 580 -25.83 -4.63 12.12
CA PHE A 580 -25.85 -4.80 10.67
C PHE A 580 -24.65 -5.65 10.24
N ALA A 581 -24.90 -6.68 9.44
CA ALA A 581 -23.86 -7.53 8.85
C ALA A 581 -22.81 -8.07 9.87
N LEU A 582 -23.22 -8.43 11.08
CA LEU A 582 -22.29 -8.89 12.12
C LEU A 582 -21.78 -10.31 11.83
N ALA A 583 -20.51 -10.41 11.49
CA ALA A 583 -19.77 -11.66 11.34
C ALA A 583 -18.34 -11.49 11.85
N PRO A 584 -18.08 -11.72 13.15
CA PRO A 584 -16.74 -11.54 13.72
C PRO A 584 -15.68 -12.37 13.00
N LEU A 585 -14.52 -11.76 12.73
CA LEU A 585 -13.38 -12.42 12.13
C LEU A 585 -12.84 -13.55 13.03
N GLY A 586 -12.43 -14.65 12.41
CA GLY A 586 -11.88 -15.83 13.10
C GLY A 586 -12.93 -16.77 13.67
N ARG A 587 -14.20 -16.60 13.31
CA ARG A 587 -15.33 -17.44 13.75
C ARG A 587 -15.85 -18.38 12.65
N GLY A 588 -15.15 -18.46 11.53
CA GLY A 588 -15.49 -19.28 10.38
C GLY A 588 -16.20 -18.52 9.25
N PRO A 589 -16.35 -19.15 8.08
CA PRO A 589 -17.05 -18.58 6.94
C PRO A 589 -18.51 -18.25 7.27
N VAL A 590 -19.09 -17.41 6.42
CA VAL A 590 -20.47 -16.93 6.56
C VAL A 590 -21.33 -17.51 5.45
N LEU A 591 -22.42 -18.17 5.80
CA LEU A 591 -23.51 -18.35 4.85
C LEU A 591 -24.25 -17.01 4.74
N ARG A 592 -24.06 -16.33 3.61
CA ARG A 592 -24.71 -15.06 3.25
C ARG A 592 -26.18 -15.37 2.87
N GLY A 593 -27.02 -15.38 3.88
CA GLY A 593 -28.40 -15.85 3.76
C GLY A 593 -29.34 -14.88 3.06
N LEU A 594 -29.01 -13.57 3.10
CA LEU A 594 -29.79 -12.48 2.50
C LEU A 594 -28.89 -11.31 2.19
N ASP A 595 -29.01 -10.78 0.96
CA ASP A 595 -28.47 -9.50 0.53
C ASP A 595 -29.44 -8.77 -0.39
N ASN A 596 -28.99 -7.71 -1.12
CA ASN A 596 -29.87 -6.93 -2.00
C ASN A 596 -30.30 -7.70 -3.26
N SER A 597 -29.62 -8.79 -3.60
CA SER A 597 -29.82 -9.56 -4.85
C SER A 597 -30.30 -10.99 -4.63
N THR A 598 -30.12 -11.52 -3.41
CA THR A 598 -30.31 -12.96 -3.14
C THR A 598 -30.93 -13.21 -1.78
N VAL A 599 -31.81 -14.20 -1.74
CA VAL A 599 -32.27 -14.87 -0.50
C VAL A 599 -32.05 -16.37 -0.63
N VAL A 600 -31.30 -16.95 0.28
CA VAL A 600 -31.04 -18.39 0.29
C VAL A 600 -32.25 -19.14 0.87
N SER A 601 -32.78 -20.09 0.12
CA SER A 601 -33.91 -20.90 0.55
C SER A 601 -33.54 -21.72 1.79
N ARG A 602 -34.57 -22.10 2.58
CA ARG A 602 -34.37 -22.97 3.76
C ARG A 602 -33.68 -24.30 3.38
N VAL A 603 -34.05 -24.90 2.27
CA VAL A 603 -33.46 -26.17 1.81
C VAL A 603 -31.97 -26.04 1.55
N GLU A 604 -31.56 -25.01 0.84
CA GLU A 604 -30.12 -24.78 0.55
C GLU A 604 -29.35 -24.33 1.79
N ARG A 605 -29.95 -23.51 2.66
CA ARG A 605 -29.37 -23.14 3.96
C ARG A 605 -29.10 -24.41 4.81
N ASP A 606 -30.10 -25.30 4.96
CA ASP A 606 -29.98 -26.51 5.77
C ASP A 606 -28.94 -27.49 5.16
N ARG A 607 -28.80 -27.54 3.83
CA ARG A 607 -27.76 -28.28 3.10
C ARG A 607 -26.36 -27.78 3.50
N VAL A 608 -26.12 -26.49 3.45
CA VAL A 608 -24.81 -25.89 3.80
C VAL A 608 -24.51 -26.15 5.28
N ILE A 609 -25.48 -25.95 6.18
CA ILE A 609 -25.30 -26.20 7.62
C ILE A 609 -24.95 -27.68 7.85
N LYS A 610 -25.62 -28.62 7.17
CA LYS A 610 -25.33 -30.04 7.27
C LYS A 610 -23.92 -30.38 6.82
N ALA A 611 -23.49 -29.83 5.67
CA ALA A 611 -22.14 -30.02 5.15
C ALA A 611 -21.07 -29.46 6.10
N ALA A 612 -21.27 -28.23 6.61
CA ALA A 612 -20.37 -27.62 7.57
C ALA A 612 -20.22 -28.45 8.86
N ARG A 613 -21.33 -28.94 9.41
CA ARG A 613 -21.32 -29.82 10.60
C ARG A 613 -20.57 -31.12 10.32
N ALA A 614 -20.83 -31.77 9.18
CA ALA A 614 -20.15 -33.01 8.80
C ALA A 614 -18.64 -32.83 8.62
N ALA A 615 -18.23 -31.67 8.13
CA ALA A 615 -16.83 -31.31 7.97
C ALA A 615 -16.17 -30.67 9.23
N MET A 616 -16.92 -30.54 10.31
CA MET A 616 -16.50 -29.85 11.55
C MET A 616 -16.01 -28.41 11.30
N VAL A 617 -16.62 -27.76 10.34
CA VAL A 617 -16.31 -26.36 10.00
C VAL A 617 -17.24 -25.43 10.80
N PRO A 618 -16.71 -24.47 11.56
CA PRO A 618 -17.54 -23.43 12.16
C PRO A 618 -18.20 -22.62 11.05
N LEU A 619 -19.48 -22.31 11.20
CA LEU A 619 -20.25 -21.57 10.19
C LEU A 619 -21.07 -20.49 10.88
N GLN A 620 -20.94 -19.26 10.37
CA GLN A 620 -21.77 -18.12 10.74
C GLN A 620 -22.94 -17.99 9.74
N LEU A 621 -24.03 -17.37 10.17
CA LEU A 621 -25.16 -17.01 9.31
C LEU A 621 -25.32 -15.51 9.32
N GLY A 622 -25.36 -14.88 8.16
CA GLY A 622 -25.39 -13.43 8.07
C GLY A 622 -26.34 -12.87 7.01
N THR A 623 -26.70 -11.61 7.22
CA THR A 623 -27.41 -10.77 6.25
C THR A 623 -26.55 -9.54 5.98
N THR A 624 -26.52 -9.06 4.73
CA THR A 624 -25.72 -7.92 4.34
C THR A 624 -26.37 -7.14 3.20
N GLN A 625 -25.67 -6.17 2.64
CA GLN A 625 -26.03 -5.45 1.41
C GLN A 625 -25.09 -5.87 0.27
N GLY A 626 -25.32 -5.29 -0.92
CA GLY A 626 -24.56 -5.61 -2.12
C GLY A 626 -25.11 -6.81 -2.87
N SER A 627 -24.30 -7.35 -3.76
CA SER A 627 -24.59 -8.54 -4.56
C SER A 627 -23.34 -9.40 -4.67
N THR A 628 -23.47 -10.58 -5.31
CA THR A 628 -22.36 -11.47 -5.65
C THR A 628 -22.53 -11.96 -7.08
N ASP A 629 -21.50 -12.55 -7.66
CA ASP A 629 -21.52 -13.19 -8.98
C ASP A 629 -22.64 -14.19 -9.16
N GLY A 630 -23.00 -14.85 -8.08
CA GLY A 630 -24.12 -15.79 -8.09
C GLY A 630 -25.47 -15.16 -8.48
N SER A 631 -25.65 -13.86 -8.30
CA SER A 631 -26.88 -13.15 -8.71
C SER A 631 -26.99 -13.06 -10.23
N ALA A 632 -25.87 -12.81 -10.93
CA ALA A 632 -25.83 -12.77 -12.38
C ALA A 632 -26.05 -14.17 -13.01
N ILE A 633 -25.51 -15.23 -12.38
CA ILE A 633 -25.71 -16.61 -12.81
C ILE A 633 -27.14 -17.05 -12.49
N GLY A 634 -27.64 -16.70 -11.30
CA GLY A 634 -28.99 -17.04 -10.82
C GLY A 634 -30.13 -16.47 -11.71
N ALA A 635 -29.87 -15.41 -12.46
CA ALA A 635 -30.78 -14.90 -13.46
C ALA A 635 -31.16 -15.92 -14.54
N PHE A 636 -30.38 -17.00 -14.69
CA PHE A 636 -30.64 -18.12 -15.61
C PHE A 636 -31.33 -19.32 -14.92
N GLY A 637 -31.73 -19.23 -13.65
CA GLY A 637 -32.57 -20.19 -12.96
C GLY A 637 -31.90 -21.04 -11.90
N ALA A 638 -30.59 -21.01 -11.75
CA ALA A 638 -29.89 -21.73 -10.68
C ALA A 638 -30.01 -21.00 -9.33
N PRO A 639 -30.31 -21.69 -8.21
CA PRO A 639 -30.23 -21.08 -6.89
C PRO A 639 -28.84 -20.51 -6.61
N ASN A 640 -28.76 -19.27 -6.15
CA ASN A 640 -27.55 -18.65 -5.66
C ASN A 640 -27.40 -18.88 -4.14
N ILE A 641 -26.23 -19.35 -3.71
CA ILE A 641 -25.89 -19.58 -2.30
C ILE A 641 -24.57 -18.84 -2.03
N GLY A 642 -24.64 -17.78 -1.24
CA GLY A 642 -23.43 -17.02 -0.86
C GLY A 642 -22.62 -17.77 0.19
N LEU A 643 -21.37 -18.08 -0.13
CA LEU A 643 -20.37 -18.65 0.78
C LEU A 643 -19.28 -17.61 0.99
N SER A 644 -19.38 -16.85 2.04
CA SER A 644 -18.51 -15.70 2.25
C SER A 644 -17.46 -15.94 3.33
N TRP A 645 -16.40 -15.16 3.28
CA TRP A 645 -15.45 -14.98 4.38
C TRP A 645 -15.66 -13.58 5.00
N PRO A 646 -15.60 -13.44 6.35
CA PRO A 646 -15.76 -12.13 6.98
C PRO A 646 -14.51 -11.29 6.76
N GLY A 647 -14.68 -10.08 6.19
CA GLY A 647 -13.63 -9.12 5.93
C GLY A 647 -13.89 -7.76 6.56
N ARG A 648 -12.84 -6.95 6.76
CA ARG A 648 -12.93 -5.57 7.23
C ARG A 648 -12.32 -4.62 6.19
N TYR A 649 -12.81 -3.40 6.15
CA TYR A 649 -12.28 -2.29 5.34
C TYR A 649 -12.27 -2.59 3.83
N SER A 650 -13.26 -3.36 3.34
CA SER A 650 -13.41 -3.70 1.93
C SER A 650 -13.37 -2.45 1.04
N HIS A 651 -12.84 -2.58 -0.17
CA HIS A 651 -12.64 -1.54 -1.18
C HIS A 651 -11.62 -0.45 -0.79
N THR A 652 -10.71 -0.77 0.15
CA THR A 652 -9.63 0.12 0.58
C THR A 652 -8.25 -0.47 0.32
N PRO A 653 -7.18 0.33 0.45
CA PRO A 653 -5.82 -0.22 0.37
C PRO A 653 -5.47 -1.20 1.49
N GLY A 654 -6.26 -1.27 2.58
CA GLY A 654 -5.91 -1.99 3.81
C GLY A 654 -6.95 -2.96 4.32
N GLU A 655 -7.54 -3.73 3.47
CA GLU A 655 -8.48 -4.79 3.84
C GLU A 655 -7.86 -5.80 4.80
N VAL A 656 -8.68 -6.36 5.67
CA VAL A 656 -8.23 -7.31 6.70
C VAL A 656 -9.03 -8.60 6.62
N LEU A 657 -8.32 -9.72 6.56
CA LEU A 657 -8.84 -11.08 6.60
C LEU A 657 -8.28 -11.86 7.79
N ASP A 658 -8.92 -12.98 8.13
CA ASP A 658 -8.44 -13.93 9.13
C ASP A 658 -8.14 -15.29 8.49
N LEU A 659 -6.95 -15.82 8.71
CA LEU A 659 -6.50 -17.08 8.09
C LEU A 659 -7.31 -18.29 8.55
N ARG A 660 -7.93 -18.23 9.72
CA ARG A 660 -8.83 -19.29 10.21
C ARG A 660 -10.10 -19.36 9.36
N ASP A 661 -10.63 -18.23 8.95
CA ASP A 661 -11.84 -18.13 8.13
C ASP A 661 -11.57 -18.61 6.70
N LEU A 662 -10.41 -18.23 6.14
CA LEU A 662 -9.94 -18.69 4.84
C LEU A 662 -9.78 -20.23 4.80
N ASP A 663 -9.08 -20.80 5.78
CA ASP A 663 -8.87 -22.24 5.88
C ASP A 663 -10.21 -22.98 6.07
N ALA A 664 -11.07 -22.48 6.93
CA ALA A 664 -12.40 -23.04 7.17
C ALA A 664 -13.29 -22.97 5.92
N LEU A 665 -13.26 -21.87 5.16
CA LEU A 665 -13.98 -21.73 3.90
C LEU A 665 -13.51 -22.76 2.87
N SER A 666 -12.19 -22.96 2.75
CA SER A 666 -11.64 -23.97 1.83
C SER A 666 -12.14 -25.39 2.14
N LYS A 667 -12.24 -25.73 3.43
CA LYS A 667 -12.79 -27.01 3.91
C LYS A 667 -14.28 -27.14 3.63
N LEU A 668 -15.05 -26.06 3.79
CA LEU A 668 -16.48 -26.03 3.49
C LEU A 668 -16.74 -26.22 1.98
N ILE A 669 -16.01 -25.50 1.12
CA ILE A 669 -16.10 -25.66 -0.34
C ILE A 669 -15.83 -27.12 -0.73
N LYS A 670 -14.74 -27.71 -0.22
CA LYS A 670 -14.41 -29.11 -0.47
C LYS A 670 -15.52 -30.05 -0.01
N ALA A 671 -16.07 -29.85 1.18
CA ALA A 671 -17.17 -30.68 1.73
C ALA A 671 -18.42 -30.61 0.84
N LEU A 672 -18.80 -29.38 0.40
CA LEU A 672 -19.95 -29.18 -0.49
C LEU A 672 -19.75 -29.80 -1.88
N ALA A 673 -18.55 -29.74 -2.43
CA ALA A 673 -18.21 -30.34 -3.73
C ALA A 673 -18.30 -31.87 -3.68
N LEU A 674 -17.91 -32.49 -2.56
CA LEU A 674 -17.93 -33.96 -2.36
C LEU A 674 -19.27 -34.51 -1.80
N THR A 675 -20.20 -33.64 -1.39
CA THR A 675 -21.50 -34.08 -0.91
C THR A 675 -22.41 -34.51 -2.07
N PRO A 676 -23.01 -35.69 -2.05
CA PRO A 676 -23.92 -36.21 -3.08
C PRO A 676 -25.19 -35.35 -3.30
#